data_70f2c8218e3692a94fff37e97fa82ee0
#
_entry.id   70f2c8218e3692a94fff37e97fa82ee0
#
_cell.length_a   1.000
_cell.length_b   1.000
_cell.length_c   1.000
_cell.angle_alpha   90.00
_cell.angle_beta   90.00
_cell.angle_gamma   90.00
#
_symmetry.space_group_name_H-M   'P 1'
#
loop_
_entity.id
_entity.type
_entity.pdbx_description
1 polymer ?
#
loop_
_entity_poly.entity_id
_entity_poly.type
_entity_poly.pdbx_seq_one_letter_code
_entity_poly.pdbx_strand_id
1 'polypeptide(L)'
;MIRILPNLGLLLLALAVLTSLHQVMRPEKAGDLLARNVTLAAQISPFAFLVGAFVVDASSLDLVARYGGSGLPLLYRVSAVWGGRAGPLLLWAALLGVVTWMMAERDKPAKLEVRILHILVVSIILVSWLLEPFAPAGLQQGELHPLLQTDLMVIHPPIVFAYYSLCLATASVAMAGVLRRDSSEAIHESQLYWARAAFLVGTIGIGLGGLWAYTVLDWGGYWAWDPVETGSLLPWLALLMLIHIRAQSGSKAIAASPAIGIIIGALAFHATMVTRANGVWASVHAFVADGEGSLSEDPYLRVLEIAEWSPVGIEVTSYLIVMVSMFCFAMIHLLREQRAAVSSAGGNTMLEETPAMSRLLILIFLAIALWIGSSAILAVGLALMLLIVNGDSKAPAMHWITLGVVMMLFSSWLWISNIQQSVVGMIPFLAPWLLSPENEGEFDSLQLPFTSISARTRAARMVPWYGGTAFLLLTWLLLTVEIDGPSLQAHEFYGAPLLALLALGLALYGWGRSLPVEKAPFALVLALVASVSLAVFSENLPLPGDPELVVTSGITRGAVGVFVLTWLLISLPLTAKQAWFTTKKVIPRLREGGMGGSNAARARLLGSHLAHLGILLLLVGHVLTTTMLDRSDPSHLVTLERDQVTEHEGYEMVFVGAEMVASDHEDYDYSVGDGFVGVSIEVWKDGELIDTLNPGMLRFDSPSGAINSRSEVDRMSRLSGDTIVILDLAQSNDLLSSMILGDLDEVESVRVTIYDLQGSHLVWLGWSLIMLGGLAALLSSREMSVEEE
;
A
#
# COMPACT_ATOMS: atom_id res chain seq x y z
N MET A 1 37.46 -17.27 -19.20
CA MET A 1 36.54 -17.11 -18.11
C MET A 1 35.45 -16.06 -18.42
N ILE A 2 35.77 -14.93 -19.07
CA ILE A 2 34.87 -13.77 -19.34
C ILE A 2 33.54 -14.13 -20.08
N ARG A 3 33.48 -15.16 -20.91
CA ARG A 3 32.26 -15.59 -21.62
C ARG A 3 31.51 -16.77 -20.99
N ILE A 4 32.07 -17.40 -19.97
CA ILE A 4 31.46 -18.61 -19.39
C ILE A 4 30.26 -18.23 -18.49
N LEU A 5 30.38 -17.23 -17.63
CA LEU A 5 29.34 -16.82 -16.72
C LEU A 5 28.10 -16.26 -17.47
N PRO A 6 28.23 -15.32 -18.44
CA PRO A 6 27.08 -14.89 -19.25
C PRO A 6 26.34 -16.04 -19.92
N ASN A 7 27.07 -16.95 -20.57
CA ASN A 7 26.46 -18.08 -21.28
C ASN A 7 25.76 -19.06 -20.33
N LEU A 8 26.31 -19.30 -19.13
CA LEU A 8 25.67 -20.12 -18.12
C LEU A 8 24.38 -19.49 -17.62
N GLY A 9 24.37 -18.17 -17.35
CA GLY A 9 23.17 -17.42 -16.98
C GLY A 9 22.07 -17.50 -18.03
N LEU A 10 22.42 -17.33 -19.31
CA LEU A 10 21.48 -17.47 -20.42
C LEU A 10 20.93 -18.90 -20.56
N LEU A 11 21.76 -19.94 -20.33
CA LEU A 11 21.30 -21.31 -20.29
C LEU A 11 20.29 -21.56 -19.17
N LEU A 12 20.54 -21.01 -17.98
CA LEU A 12 19.61 -21.12 -16.84
C LEU A 12 18.27 -20.44 -17.13
N LEU A 13 18.27 -19.25 -17.76
CA LEU A 13 17.05 -18.59 -18.22
C LEU A 13 16.29 -19.47 -19.22
N ALA A 14 16.98 -20.01 -20.21
CA ALA A 14 16.38 -20.90 -21.23
C ALA A 14 15.77 -22.15 -20.57
N LEU A 15 16.46 -22.78 -19.61
CA LEU A 15 15.93 -23.93 -18.88
C LEU A 15 14.68 -23.57 -18.06
N ALA A 16 14.67 -22.42 -17.38
CA ALA A 16 13.53 -21.93 -16.63
C ALA A 16 12.30 -21.70 -17.53
N VAL A 17 12.49 -21.09 -18.70
CA VAL A 17 11.42 -20.88 -19.69
C VAL A 17 10.93 -22.23 -20.23
N LEU A 18 11.82 -23.10 -20.68
CA LEU A 18 11.45 -24.38 -21.32
C LEU A 18 10.73 -25.32 -20.34
N THR A 19 11.20 -25.43 -19.10
CA THR A 19 10.54 -26.27 -18.09
C THR A 19 9.17 -25.72 -17.71
N SER A 20 9.03 -24.38 -17.59
CA SER A 20 7.76 -23.73 -17.33
C SER A 20 6.78 -23.90 -18.49
N LEU A 21 7.22 -23.73 -19.74
CA LEU A 21 6.42 -24.00 -20.94
C LEU A 21 6.00 -25.47 -21.03
N HIS A 22 6.87 -26.41 -20.65
CA HIS A 22 6.50 -27.82 -20.57
C HIS A 22 5.31 -28.04 -19.61
N GLN A 23 5.28 -27.38 -18.42
CA GLN A 23 4.16 -27.45 -17.48
C GLN A 23 2.88 -26.80 -18.06
N VAL A 24 3.02 -25.72 -18.81
CA VAL A 24 1.89 -25.08 -19.52
C VAL A 24 1.28 -26.00 -20.56
N MET A 25 2.11 -26.71 -21.34
CA MET A 25 1.65 -27.58 -22.44
C MET A 25 1.14 -28.94 -21.95
N ARG A 26 1.62 -29.41 -20.80
CA ARG A 26 1.26 -30.75 -20.25
C ARG A 26 0.72 -30.64 -18.81
N PRO A 27 -0.45 -30.02 -18.61
CA PRO A 27 -1.03 -29.80 -17.29
C PRO A 27 -1.38 -31.12 -16.57
N GLU A 28 -1.52 -32.24 -17.29
CA GLU A 28 -1.71 -33.57 -16.72
C GLU A 28 -0.50 -34.04 -15.88
N LYS A 29 0.70 -33.52 -16.17
CA LYS A 29 1.92 -33.80 -15.40
C LYS A 29 2.12 -32.84 -14.22
N ALA A 30 1.23 -31.90 -13.97
CA ALA A 30 1.30 -31.02 -12.81
C ALA A 30 1.30 -31.78 -11.47
N GLY A 31 0.80 -33.04 -11.46
CA GLY A 31 0.89 -33.97 -10.33
C GLY A 31 2.21 -34.73 -10.21
N ASP A 32 3.11 -34.68 -11.22
CA ASP A 32 4.41 -35.33 -11.19
C ASP A 32 5.39 -34.53 -10.32
N LEU A 33 5.72 -35.07 -9.15
CA LEU A 33 6.60 -34.43 -8.16
C LEU A 33 7.98 -34.11 -8.74
N LEU A 34 8.57 -35.04 -9.55
CA LEU A 34 9.87 -34.81 -10.16
C LEU A 34 9.82 -33.65 -11.15
N ALA A 35 8.82 -33.65 -12.04
CA ALA A 35 8.67 -32.56 -13.03
C ALA A 35 8.45 -31.19 -12.35
N ARG A 36 7.65 -31.13 -11.27
CA ARG A 36 7.45 -29.90 -10.48
C ARG A 36 8.74 -29.42 -9.82
N ASN A 37 9.47 -30.35 -9.16
CA ASN A 37 10.71 -30.00 -8.46
C ASN A 37 11.80 -29.54 -9.45
N VAL A 38 11.93 -30.18 -10.60
CA VAL A 38 12.85 -29.77 -11.67
C VAL A 38 12.48 -28.40 -12.20
N THR A 39 11.18 -28.14 -12.42
CA THR A 39 10.71 -26.83 -12.89
C THR A 39 10.98 -25.75 -11.83
N LEU A 40 10.69 -26.00 -10.57
CA LEU A 40 10.98 -25.06 -9.48
C LEU A 40 12.48 -24.76 -9.40
N ALA A 41 13.33 -25.79 -9.41
CA ALA A 41 14.78 -25.62 -9.40
C ALA A 41 15.27 -24.79 -10.59
N ALA A 42 14.70 -25.03 -11.78
CA ALA A 42 15.02 -24.24 -12.97
C ALA A 42 14.57 -22.77 -12.85
N GLN A 43 13.41 -22.51 -12.25
CA GLN A 43 12.87 -21.15 -12.03
C GLN A 43 13.68 -20.36 -10.99
N ILE A 44 14.22 -21.03 -9.96
CA ILE A 44 15.05 -20.40 -8.94
C ILE A 44 16.50 -20.20 -9.42
N SER A 45 17.00 -21.07 -10.29
CA SER A 45 18.43 -21.12 -10.63
C SER A 45 19.00 -19.82 -11.24
N PRO A 46 18.29 -19.04 -12.10
CA PRO A 46 18.83 -17.78 -12.61
C PRO A 46 19.04 -16.76 -11.50
N PHE A 47 18.08 -16.64 -10.56
CA PHE A 47 18.20 -15.77 -9.42
C PHE A 47 19.34 -16.21 -8.49
N ALA A 48 19.37 -17.49 -8.12
CA ALA A 48 20.43 -18.02 -7.25
C ALA A 48 21.83 -17.87 -7.88
N PHE A 49 21.95 -18.03 -9.20
CA PHE A 49 23.19 -17.81 -9.91
C PHE A 49 23.63 -16.34 -9.87
N LEU A 50 22.70 -15.39 -10.06
CA LEU A 50 22.99 -13.97 -9.97
C LEU A 50 23.40 -13.57 -8.54
N VAL A 51 22.70 -14.05 -7.50
CA VAL A 51 23.10 -13.88 -6.10
C VAL A 51 24.52 -14.41 -5.86
N GLY A 52 24.81 -15.63 -6.35
CA GLY A 52 26.15 -16.21 -6.26
C GLY A 52 27.22 -15.35 -6.94
N ALA A 53 26.89 -14.76 -8.09
CA ALA A 53 27.81 -13.86 -8.80
C ALA A 53 28.11 -12.59 -7.99
N PHE A 54 27.11 -12.01 -7.32
CA PHE A 54 27.33 -10.86 -6.41
C PHE A 54 28.12 -11.25 -5.16
N VAL A 55 27.84 -12.41 -4.57
CA VAL A 55 28.56 -12.90 -3.38
C VAL A 55 30.05 -13.07 -3.64
N VAL A 56 30.44 -13.61 -4.80
CA VAL A 56 31.85 -13.82 -5.19
C VAL A 56 32.44 -12.63 -5.95
N ASP A 57 31.71 -11.53 -6.05
CA ASP A 57 32.13 -10.32 -6.77
C ASP A 57 32.61 -10.60 -8.20
N ALA A 58 31.75 -11.29 -8.97
CA ALA A 58 32.03 -11.65 -10.36
C ALA A 58 31.86 -10.44 -11.29
N SER A 59 32.70 -9.45 -11.18
CA SER A 59 32.69 -8.17 -11.91
C SER A 59 32.82 -8.31 -13.43
N SER A 60 32.93 -9.54 -13.97
CA SER A 60 32.79 -9.84 -15.40
C SER A 60 31.35 -9.75 -15.91
N LEU A 61 30.36 -9.69 -15.02
CA LEU A 61 28.95 -9.43 -15.31
C LEU A 61 28.65 -7.95 -15.07
N ASP A 62 27.92 -7.33 -15.99
CA ASP A 62 27.63 -5.89 -15.98
C ASP A 62 26.87 -5.46 -14.71
N LEU A 63 25.85 -6.20 -14.28
CA LEU A 63 25.12 -5.89 -13.04
C LEU A 63 26.02 -5.95 -11.80
N VAL A 64 26.94 -6.92 -11.73
CA VAL A 64 27.88 -7.02 -10.60
C VAL A 64 28.89 -5.88 -10.64
N ALA A 65 29.36 -5.49 -11.82
CA ALA A 65 30.28 -4.37 -11.99
C ALA A 65 29.66 -3.03 -11.60
N ARG A 66 28.34 -2.86 -11.82
CA ARG A 66 27.63 -1.60 -11.53
C ARG A 66 27.14 -1.48 -10.09
N TYR A 67 26.72 -2.57 -9.45
CA TYR A 67 26.05 -2.55 -8.16
C TYR A 67 26.76 -3.38 -7.09
N GLY A 68 27.77 -4.17 -7.45
CA GLY A 68 28.57 -4.98 -6.55
C GLY A 68 29.79 -4.25 -6.04
N GLY A 69 30.62 -4.96 -5.32
CA GLY A 69 31.92 -4.49 -4.82
C GLY A 69 32.43 -5.36 -3.69
N SER A 70 33.74 -5.61 -3.67
CA SER A 70 34.39 -6.41 -2.61
C SER A 70 34.37 -5.70 -1.25
N GLY A 71 34.17 -4.38 -1.21
CA GLY A 71 33.99 -3.57 0.00
C GLY A 71 32.66 -3.77 0.70
N LEU A 72 31.59 -4.18 -0.04
CA LEU A 72 30.26 -4.38 0.55
C LEU A 72 30.23 -5.57 1.51
N PRO A 73 29.62 -5.45 2.70
CA PRO A 73 29.29 -6.57 3.56
C PRO A 73 28.49 -7.64 2.83
N LEU A 74 28.66 -8.91 3.22
CA LEU A 74 28.02 -10.05 2.52
C LEU A 74 26.50 -9.88 2.37
N LEU A 75 25.84 -9.35 3.37
CA LEU A 75 24.39 -9.12 3.38
C LEU A 75 23.99 -8.15 2.26
N TYR A 76 24.73 -7.08 2.08
CA TYR A 76 24.47 -6.07 1.05
C TYR A 76 24.91 -6.53 -0.35
N ARG A 77 25.89 -7.43 -0.47
CA ARG A 77 26.16 -8.10 -1.77
C ARG A 77 24.96 -8.91 -2.23
N VAL A 78 24.27 -9.61 -1.32
CA VAL A 78 23.03 -10.32 -1.65
C VAL A 78 21.93 -9.36 -2.07
N SER A 79 21.78 -8.24 -1.37
CA SER A 79 20.73 -7.24 -1.71
C SER A 79 21.06 -6.41 -2.95
N ALA A 80 22.31 -6.31 -3.36
CA ALA A 80 22.70 -5.61 -4.58
C ALA A 80 22.04 -6.18 -5.85
N VAL A 81 21.54 -7.42 -5.79
CA VAL A 81 20.76 -8.04 -6.88
C VAL A 81 19.56 -7.18 -7.26
N TRP A 82 18.91 -6.51 -6.33
CA TRP A 82 17.77 -5.63 -6.63
C TRP A 82 18.11 -4.15 -6.81
N GLY A 83 19.39 -3.82 -6.83
CA GLY A 83 19.86 -2.48 -7.23
C GLY A 83 19.60 -2.15 -8.71
N GLY A 84 19.50 -3.18 -9.58
CA GLY A 84 19.22 -3.02 -11.00
C GLY A 84 17.79 -3.40 -11.39
N ARG A 85 17.49 -3.36 -12.71
CA ARG A 85 16.14 -3.67 -13.22
C ARG A 85 15.86 -5.17 -13.36
N ALA A 86 16.81 -5.95 -13.86
CA ALA A 86 16.62 -7.37 -14.18
C ALA A 86 16.58 -8.28 -12.95
N GLY A 87 17.40 -7.99 -11.94
CA GLY A 87 17.53 -8.80 -10.71
C GLY A 87 16.22 -8.97 -9.94
N PRO A 88 15.46 -7.90 -9.64
CA PRO A 88 14.17 -7.98 -8.97
C PRO A 88 13.16 -8.87 -9.71
N LEU A 89 13.17 -8.88 -11.04
CA LEU A 89 12.30 -9.74 -11.83
C LEU A 89 12.68 -11.23 -11.71
N LEU A 90 13.96 -11.54 -11.62
CA LEU A 90 14.41 -12.90 -11.34
C LEU A 90 13.99 -13.35 -9.95
N LEU A 91 14.08 -12.47 -8.95
CA LEU A 91 13.56 -12.73 -7.61
C LEU A 91 12.04 -12.98 -7.64
N TRP A 92 11.29 -12.13 -8.35
CA TRP A 92 9.83 -12.29 -8.47
C TRP A 92 9.46 -13.59 -9.16
N ALA A 93 10.13 -13.94 -10.27
CA ALA A 93 9.93 -15.20 -10.97
C ALA A 93 10.22 -16.42 -10.06
N ALA A 94 11.29 -16.36 -9.26
CA ALA A 94 11.64 -17.41 -8.30
C ALA A 94 10.56 -17.57 -7.21
N LEU A 95 10.13 -16.46 -6.59
CA LEU A 95 9.09 -16.46 -5.55
C LEU A 95 7.73 -16.91 -6.10
N LEU A 96 7.36 -16.45 -7.30
CA LEU A 96 6.15 -16.89 -7.98
C LEU A 96 6.24 -18.38 -8.33
N GLY A 97 7.42 -18.87 -8.68
CA GLY A 97 7.69 -20.30 -8.87
C GLY A 97 7.45 -21.11 -7.61
N VAL A 98 7.92 -20.62 -6.45
CA VAL A 98 7.66 -21.24 -5.14
C VAL A 98 6.15 -21.27 -4.84
N VAL A 99 5.45 -20.15 -5.03
CA VAL A 99 3.99 -20.07 -4.83
C VAL A 99 3.24 -21.03 -5.76
N THR A 100 3.67 -21.13 -7.02
CA THR A 100 3.12 -22.07 -8.01
C THR A 100 3.30 -23.51 -7.58
N TRP A 101 4.48 -23.85 -7.07
CA TRP A 101 4.78 -25.18 -6.54
C TRP A 101 3.92 -25.49 -5.30
N MET A 102 3.79 -24.55 -4.36
CA MET A 102 2.93 -24.68 -3.19
C MET A 102 1.46 -24.90 -3.59
N MET A 103 0.96 -24.16 -4.59
CA MET A 103 -0.40 -24.32 -5.11
C MET A 103 -0.61 -25.69 -5.72
N ALA A 104 0.35 -26.19 -6.51
CA ALA A 104 0.28 -27.52 -7.10
C ALA A 104 0.30 -28.65 -6.07
N GLU A 105 0.89 -28.44 -4.90
CA GLU A 105 0.90 -29.43 -3.79
C GLU A 105 -0.38 -29.39 -2.97
N ARG A 106 -0.90 -28.17 -2.69
CA ARG A 106 -2.06 -27.97 -1.82
C ARG A 106 -3.38 -28.30 -2.51
N ASP A 107 -3.60 -27.73 -3.70
CA ASP A 107 -4.92 -27.66 -4.33
C ASP A 107 -5.01 -28.68 -5.48
N LYS A 108 -5.12 -29.95 -5.16
CA LYS A 108 -5.28 -31.01 -6.17
C LYS A 108 -6.76 -31.11 -6.59
N PRO A 109 -7.10 -30.92 -7.86
CA PRO A 109 -6.28 -30.74 -9.06
C PRO A 109 -6.28 -29.30 -9.60
N ALA A 110 -5.46 -28.41 -9.08
CA ALA A 110 -5.31 -27.01 -9.50
C ALA A 110 -4.57 -26.87 -10.87
N LYS A 111 -4.99 -27.62 -11.89
CA LYS A 111 -4.26 -27.71 -13.17
C LYS A 111 -4.27 -26.39 -13.94
N LEU A 112 -5.38 -25.66 -13.94
CA LEU A 112 -5.54 -24.44 -14.72
C LEU A 112 -4.90 -23.26 -13.99
N GLU A 113 -5.04 -23.17 -12.68
CA GLU A 113 -4.41 -22.17 -11.82
C GLU A 113 -2.89 -22.22 -11.95
N VAL A 114 -2.32 -23.39 -11.78
CA VAL A 114 -0.88 -23.64 -11.93
C VAL A 114 -0.40 -23.30 -13.34
N ARG A 115 -1.20 -23.61 -14.37
CA ARG A 115 -0.90 -23.25 -15.77
C ARG A 115 -0.85 -21.74 -15.97
N ILE A 116 -1.82 -20.99 -15.42
CA ILE A 116 -1.85 -19.52 -15.47
C ILE A 116 -0.60 -18.95 -14.79
N LEU A 117 -0.25 -19.45 -13.60
CA LEU A 117 0.95 -18.99 -12.90
C LEU A 117 2.24 -19.29 -13.66
N HIS A 118 2.37 -20.47 -14.30
CA HIS A 118 3.53 -20.74 -15.14
C HIS A 118 3.63 -19.81 -16.36
N ILE A 119 2.51 -19.40 -16.95
CA ILE A 119 2.50 -18.39 -18.02
C ILE A 119 3.05 -17.07 -17.50
N LEU A 120 2.62 -16.64 -16.31
CA LEU A 120 3.12 -15.41 -15.69
C LEU A 120 4.61 -15.51 -15.35
N VAL A 121 5.08 -16.64 -14.82
CA VAL A 121 6.52 -16.87 -14.56
C VAL A 121 7.31 -16.77 -15.86
N VAL A 122 6.86 -17.41 -16.94
CA VAL A 122 7.51 -17.31 -18.26
C VAL A 122 7.57 -15.86 -18.72
N SER A 123 6.47 -15.12 -18.61
CA SER A 123 6.42 -13.71 -19.02
C SER A 123 7.42 -12.85 -18.23
N ILE A 124 7.49 -13.01 -16.91
CA ILE A 124 8.43 -12.29 -16.06
C ILE A 124 9.89 -12.65 -16.40
N ILE A 125 10.19 -13.94 -16.61
CA ILE A 125 11.54 -14.37 -17.01
C ILE A 125 11.92 -13.80 -18.38
N LEU A 126 11.00 -13.78 -19.35
CA LEU A 126 11.27 -13.23 -20.68
C LEU A 126 11.52 -11.72 -20.62
N VAL A 127 10.78 -10.98 -19.82
CA VAL A 127 11.04 -9.54 -19.59
C VAL A 127 12.40 -9.35 -18.91
N SER A 128 12.71 -10.14 -17.88
CA SER A 128 14.04 -10.09 -17.26
C SER A 128 15.15 -10.44 -18.24
N TRP A 129 14.93 -11.43 -19.13
CA TRP A 129 15.91 -11.81 -20.17
C TRP A 129 16.18 -10.64 -21.12
N LEU A 130 15.14 -9.91 -21.52
CA LEU A 130 15.26 -8.74 -22.38
C LEU A 130 16.10 -7.62 -21.73
N LEU A 131 16.09 -7.53 -20.39
CA LEU A 131 16.90 -6.60 -19.61
C LEU A 131 18.32 -7.10 -19.34
N GLU A 132 18.74 -8.18 -19.99
CA GLU A 132 20.11 -8.72 -20.03
C GLU A 132 20.78 -8.91 -18.65
N PRO A 133 20.17 -9.69 -17.70
CA PRO A 133 20.70 -9.84 -16.34
C PRO A 133 22.12 -10.43 -16.26
N PHE A 134 22.58 -11.06 -17.33
CA PHE A 134 23.88 -11.71 -17.42
C PHE A 134 24.74 -11.11 -18.55
N ALA A 135 24.53 -9.85 -18.91
CA ALA A 135 25.39 -9.18 -19.86
C ALA A 135 26.85 -9.17 -19.40
N PRO A 136 27.82 -9.31 -20.32
CA PRO A 136 29.23 -9.11 -19.97
C PRO A 136 29.47 -7.65 -19.57
N ALA A 137 30.34 -7.45 -18.58
CA ALA A 137 30.65 -6.12 -18.07
C ALA A 137 31.19 -5.19 -19.17
N GLY A 138 30.67 -3.96 -19.18
CA GLY A 138 31.15 -2.84 -19.96
C GLY A 138 32.30 -2.11 -19.26
N LEU A 139 32.48 -0.84 -19.62
CA LEU A 139 33.48 0.04 -19.01
C LEU A 139 32.97 0.73 -17.74
N GLN A 140 31.67 0.69 -17.49
CA GLN A 140 31.06 1.33 -16.33
C GLN A 140 31.27 0.49 -15.08
N GLN A 141 31.83 1.11 -14.08
CA GLN A 141 31.89 0.58 -12.71
C GLN A 141 31.06 1.53 -11.84
N GLY A 142 30.32 0.97 -10.91
CA GLY A 142 29.48 1.71 -10.00
C GLY A 142 29.45 1.08 -8.63
N GLU A 143 28.58 1.55 -7.81
CA GLU A 143 28.37 1.11 -6.45
C GLU A 143 26.87 1.04 -6.14
N LEU A 144 26.49 0.20 -5.19
CA LEU A 144 25.12 0.11 -4.72
C LEU A 144 24.68 1.46 -4.15
N HIS A 145 23.52 1.93 -4.56
CA HIS A 145 22.98 3.21 -4.09
C HIS A 145 22.94 3.26 -2.55
N PRO A 146 23.38 4.34 -1.89
CA PRO A 146 23.45 4.44 -0.43
C PRO A 146 22.14 4.08 0.30
N LEU A 147 20.98 4.50 -0.22
CA LEU A 147 19.67 4.16 0.35
C LEU A 147 19.35 2.66 0.31
N LEU A 148 20.03 1.87 -0.54
CA LEU A 148 19.88 0.42 -0.61
C LEU A 148 20.81 -0.33 0.35
N GLN A 149 21.77 0.37 0.97
CA GLN A 149 22.73 -0.20 1.92
C GLN A 149 22.19 -0.13 3.35
N THR A 150 21.00 -0.67 3.59
CA THR A 150 20.35 -0.78 4.91
C THR A 150 19.79 -2.17 5.12
N ASP A 151 19.74 -2.64 6.37
CA ASP A 151 19.23 -3.98 6.72
C ASP A 151 17.78 -4.19 6.29
N LEU A 152 16.96 -3.14 6.39
CA LEU A 152 15.56 -3.20 5.97
C LEU A 152 15.44 -3.39 4.46
N MET A 153 16.33 -2.82 3.67
CA MET A 153 16.35 -3.01 2.21
C MET A 153 16.87 -4.39 1.78
N VAL A 154 17.44 -5.17 2.68
CA VAL A 154 17.75 -6.59 2.42
C VAL A 154 16.48 -7.44 2.46
N ILE A 155 15.57 -7.19 3.41
CA ILE A 155 14.40 -8.04 3.68
C ILE A 155 13.10 -7.51 3.08
N HIS A 156 12.93 -6.18 2.98
CA HIS A 156 11.68 -5.57 2.51
C HIS A 156 11.32 -5.94 1.06
N PRO A 157 12.19 -5.76 0.03
CA PRO A 157 11.83 -6.07 -1.36
C PRO A 157 11.47 -7.55 -1.60
N PRO A 158 12.18 -8.54 -1.05
CA PRO A 158 11.76 -9.93 -1.15
C PRO A 158 10.37 -10.21 -0.59
N ILE A 159 10.01 -9.58 0.54
CA ILE A 159 8.67 -9.74 1.14
C ILE A 159 7.60 -9.10 0.26
N VAL A 160 7.85 -7.94 -0.34
CA VAL A 160 6.93 -7.29 -1.28
C VAL A 160 6.71 -8.15 -2.53
N PHE A 161 7.75 -8.74 -3.12
CA PHE A 161 7.59 -9.64 -4.25
C PHE A 161 6.90 -10.97 -3.88
N ALA A 162 7.09 -11.47 -2.66
CA ALA A 162 6.31 -12.59 -2.14
C ALA A 162 4.82 -12.21 -1.99
N TYR A 163 4.53 -11.02 -1.51
CA TYR A 163 3.19 -10.46 -1.45
C TYR A 163 2.54 -10.38 -2.83
N TYR A 164 3.22 -9.81 -3.84
CA TYR A 164 2.71 -9.74 -5.20
C TYR A 164 2.51 -11.14 -5.82
N SER A 165 3.40 -12.08 -5.52
CA SER A 165 3.24 -13.48 -5.96
C SER A 165 1.98 -14.12 -5.39
N LEU A 166 1.63 -13.85 -4.13
CA LEU A 166 0.41 -14.32 -3.50
C LEU A 166 -0.85 -13.61 -4.04
N CYS A 167 -0.74 -12.32 -4.42
CA CYS A 167 -1.80 -11.62 -5.14
C CYS A 167 -2.08 -12.29 -6.51
N LEU A 168 -1.03 -12.67 -7.25
CA LEU A 168 -1.16 -13.39 -8.51
C LEU A 168 -1.72 -14.81 -8.31
N ALA A 169 -1.40 -15.49 -7.21
CA ALA A 169 -2.03 -16.76 -6.85
C ALA A 169 -3.54 -16.58 -6.62
N THR A 170 -3.95 -15.56 -5.88
CA THR A 170 -5.36 -15.22 -5.67
C THR A 170 -6.07 -14.97 -7.00
N ALA A 171 -5.45 -14.19 -7.88
CA ALA A 171 -6.00 -13.88 -9.19
C ALA A 171 -6.07 -15.11 -10.11
N SER A 172 -5.07 -16.00 -10.06
CA SER A 172 -5.05 -17.22 -10.88
C SER A 172 -6.20 -18.17 -10.51
N VAL A 173 -6.51 -18.30 -9.21
CA VAL A 173 -7.68 -19.07 -8.72
C VAL A 173 -8.98 -18.47 -9.25
N ALA A 174 -9.13 -17.14 -9.16
CA ALA A 174 -10.31 -16.45 -9.68
C ALA A 174 -10.44 -16.62 -11.20
N MET A 175 -9.37 -16.38 -11.97
CA MET A 175 -9.37 -16.54 -13.43
C MET A 175 -9.69 -17.97 -13.86
N ALA A 176 -9.09 -18.96 -13.22
CA ALA A 176 -9.32 -20.36 -13.50
C ALA A 176 -10.77 -20.77 -13.22
N GLY A 177 -11.33 -20.34 -12.09
CA GLY A 177 -12.73 -20.59 -11.72
C GLY A 177 -13.71 -19.96 -12.73
N VAL A 178 -13.47 -18.71 -13.15
CA VAL A 178 -14.29 -18.05 -14.19
C VAL A 178 -14.22 -18.80 -15.51
N LEU A 179 -13.03 -19.27 -15.93
CA LEU A 179 -12.84 -20.05 -17.17
C LEU A 179 -13.53 -21.42 -17.10
N ARG A 180 -13.55 -22.08 -15.94
CA ARG A 180 -14.30 -23.33 -15.71
C ARG A 180 -15.79 -23.11 -15.55
N ARG A 181 -16.25 -21.86 -15.36
CA ARG A 181 -17.63 -21.49 -15.01
C ARG A 181 -18.06 -22.03 -13.64
N ASP A 182 -17.13 -22.06 -12.70
CA ASP A 182 -17.41 -22.38 -11.29
C ASP A 182 -18.34 -21.29 -10.71
N SER A 183 -19.12 -21.62 -9.69
CA SER A 183 -19.94 -20.61 -9.01
C SER A 183 -19.08 -19.57 -8.31
N SER A 184 -19.54 -18.32 -8.23
CA SER A 184 -18.80 -17.24 -7.55
C SER A 184 -18.52 -17.57 -6.08
N GLU A 185 -19.37 -18.38 -5.44
CA GLU A 185 -19.18 -18.86 -4.08
C GLU A 185 -18.01 -19.85 -3.99
N ALA A 186 -17.95 -20.84 -4.88
CA ALA A 186 -16.85 -21.80 -4.94
C ALA A 186 -15.51 -21.12 -5.24
N ILE A 187 -15.51 -20.13 -6.15
CA ILE A 187 -14.31 -19.34 -6.46
C ILE A 187 -13.88 -18.55 -5.21
N HIS A 188 -14.84 -17.90 -4.53
CA HIS A 188 -14.57 -17.15 -3.30
C HIS A 188 -13.89 -18.01 -2.22
N GLU A 189 -14.44 -19.19 -1.93
CA GLU A 189 -13.87 -20.14 -0.98
C GLU A 189 -12.42 -20.51 -1.34
N SER A 190 -12.21 -20.87 -2.60
CA SER A 190 -10.91 -21.34 -3.08
C SER A 190 -9.83 -20.26 -3.04
N GLN A 191 -10.19 -18.99 -3.26
CA GLN A 191 -9.22 -17.88 -3.25
C GLN A 191 -8.91 -17.34 -1.84
N LEU A 192 -9.78 -17.56 -0.83
CA LEU A 192 -9.64 -16.98 0.51
C LEU A 192 -8.32 -17.33 1.21
N TYR A 193 -7.81 -18.54 1.02
CA TYR A 193 -6.53 -18.93 1.62
C TYR A 193 -5.38 -18.05 1.08
N TRP A 194 -5.29 -17.93 -0.24
CA TRP A 194 -4.25 -17.15 -0.91
C TRP A 194 -4.41 -15.67 -0.63
N ALA A 195 -5.63 -15.17 -0.57
CA ALA A 195 -5.92 -13.79 -0.22
C ALA A 195 -5.49 -13.46 1.23
N ARG A 196 -5.73 -14.36 2.19
CA ARG A 196 -5.28 -14.16 3.59
C ARG A 196 -3.77 -14.23 3.72
N ALA A 197 -3.12 -15.12 2.96
CA ALA A 197 -1.67 -15.19 2.90
C ALA A 197 -1.08 -13.90 2.29
N ALA A 198 -1.66 -13.43 1.17
CA ALA A 198 -1.28 -12.18 0.54
C ALA A 198 -1.48 -10.97 1.48
N PHE A 199 -2.61 -10.93 2.19
CA PHE A 199 -2.90 -9.87 3.16
C PHE A 199 -1.86 -9.84 4.30
N LEU A 200 -1.52 -10.97 4.88
CA LEU A 200 -0.51 -11.06 5.95
C LEU A 200 0.86 -10.61 5.45
N VAL A 201 1.33 -11.20 4.33
CA VAL A 201 2.66 -10.88 3.78
C VAL A 201 2.72 -9.43 3.29
N GLY A 202 1.63 -8.93 2.69
CA GLY A 202 1.50 -7.52 2.30
C GLY A 202 1.53 -6.57 3.49
N THR A 203 0.85 -6.92 4.60
CA THR A 203 0.91 -6.14 5.85
C THR A 203 2.34 -6.06 6.38
N ILE A 204 3.08 -7.19 6.37
CA ILE A 204 4.49 -7.22 6.78
C ILE A 204 5.33 -6.36 5.82
N GLY A 205 5.18 -6.55 4.51
CA GLY A 205 5.98 -5.85 3.51
C GLY A 205 5.77 -4.34 3.55
N ILE A 206 4.52 -3.87 3.53
CA ILE A 206 4.19 -2.42 3.58
C ILE A 206 4.69 -1.81 4.89
N GLY A 207 4.48 -2.49 6.02
CA GLY A 207 4.95 -1.98 7.31
C GLY A 207 6.48 -1.91 7.43
N LEU A 208 7.22 -2.86 6.86
CA LEU A 208 8.69 -2.80 6.79
C LEU A 208 9.17 -1.64 5.89
N GLY A 209 8.44 -1.35 4.79
CA GLY A 209 8.69 -0.17 3.97
C GLY A 209 8.48 1.13 4.75
N GLY A 210 7.37 1.23 5.50
CA GLY A 210 7.14 2.36 6.39
C GLY A 210 8.18 2.49 7.50
N LEU A 211 8.67 1.38 8.05
CA LEU A 211 9.76 1.40 9.03
C LEU A 211 11.07 1.88 8.40
N TRP A 212 11.36 1.48 7.16
CA TRP A 212 12.52 1.98 6.43
C TRP A 212 12.42 3.48 6.17
N ALA A 213 11.26 3.97 5.71
CA ALA A 213 11.03 5.40 5.55
C ALA A 213 11.23 6.18 6.86
N TYR A 214 10.73 5.63 7.97
CA TYR A 214 10.81 6.21 9.29
C TYR A 214 12.24 6.33 9.86
N THR A 215 13.12 5.42 9.47
CA THR A 215 14.47 5.31 10.05
C THR A 215 15.59 5.81 9.14
N VAL A 216 15.33 5.94 7.83
CA VAL A 216 16.38 6.20 6.83
C VAL A 216 16.07 7.43 5.97
N LEU A 217 14.79 7.76 5.76
CA LEU A 217 14.44 8.89 4.91
C LEU A 217 14.22 10.17 5.72
N ASP A 218 14.54 11.30 5.10
CA ASP A 218 14.37 12.63 5.69
C ASP A 218 12.90 13.10 5.70
N TRP A 219 11.97 12.17 5.59
CA TRP A 219 10.55 12.50 5.49
C TRP A 219 9.91 12.92 6.82
N GLY A 220 10.59 12.67 7.94
CA GLY A 220 10.03 12.94 9.26
C GLY A 220 8.79 12.09 9.58
N GLY A 221 8.71 10.86 9.07
CA GLY A 221 7.59 9.97 9.33
C GLY A 221 7.62 8.68 8.52
N TYR A 222 6.65 7.81 8.78
CA TYR A 222 6.60 6.46 8.21
C TYR A 222 5.81 6.36 6.90
N TRP A 223 5.09 7.41 6.48
CA TRP A 223 4.20 7.43 5.33
C TRP A 223 4.13 8.83 4.72
N ALA A 224 4.30 8.95 3.44
CA ALA A 224 4.24 10.21 2.71
C ALA A 224 3.31 10.19 1.49
N TRP A 225 2.53 9.13 1.29
CA TRP A 225 1.75 8.89 0.07
C TRP A 225 2.61 8.89 -1.19
N ASP A 226 3.88 8.46 -1.05
CA ASP A 226 4.75 8.21 -2.19
C ASP A 226 4.06 7.29 -3.20
N PRO A 227 4.21 7.50 -4.51
CA PRO A 227 3.56 6.69 -5.53
C PRO A 227 3.79 5.19 -5.39
N VAL A 228 4.97 4.74 -4.96
CA VAL A 228 5.28 3.32 -4.77
C VAL A 228 4.64 2.77 -3.50
N GLU A 229 4.65 3.54 -2.39
CA GLU A 229 3.89 3.22 -1.19
C GLU A 229 2.40 3.05 -1.51
N THR A 230 1.82 4.06 -2.15
CA THR A 230 0.41 4.10 -2.56
C THR A 230 0.07 2.95 -3.52
N GLY A 231 0.93 2.69 -4.51
CA GLY A 231 0.78 1.59 -5.45
C GLY A 231 0.74 0.23 -4.76
N SER A 232 1.58 0.01 -3.76
CA SER A 232 1.64 -1.24 -2.99
C SER A 232 0.44 -1.42 -2.03
N LEU A 233 -0.16 -0.32 -1.58
CA LEU A 233 -1.36 -0.31 -0.73
C LEU A 233 -2.61 -0.74 -1.50
N LEU A 234 -2.73 -0.43 -2.79
CA LEU A 234 -3.93 -0.72 -3.59
C LEU A 234 -4.33 -2.21 -3.59
N PRO A 235 -3.45 -3.19 -3.91
CA PRO A 235 -3.84 -4.59 -3.82
C PRO A 235 -4.15 -5.04 -2.38
N TRP A 236 -3.54 -4.43 -1.36
CA TRP A 236 -3.86 -4.68 0.05
C TRP A 236 -5.29 -4.24 0.40
N LEU A 237 -5.74 -3.08 -0.06
CA LEU A 237 -7.12 -2.62 0.09
C LEU A 237 -8.12 -3.55 -0.64
N ALA A 238 -7.78 -4.01 -1.84
CA ALA A 238 -8.60 -4.96 -2.59
C ALA A 238 -8.68 -6.34 -1.89
N LEU A 239 -7.60 -6.79 -1.26
CA LEU A 239 -7.59 -8.00 -0.41
C LEU A 239 -8.49 -7.85 0.81
N LEU A 240 -8.48 -6.69 1.48
CA LEU A 240 -9.42 -6.40 2.57
C LEU A 240 -10.86 -6.52 2.09
N MET A 241 -11.18 -5.96 0.94
CA MET A 241 -12.52 -6.07 0.35
C MET A 241 -12.90 -7.53 0.09
N LEU A 242 -12.00 -8.30 -0.52
CA LEU A 242 -12.23 -9.71 -0.82
C LEU A 242 -12.51 -10.54 0.45
N ILE A 243 -11.72 -10.35 1.50
CA ILE A 243 -11.86 -11.05 2.78
C ILE A 243 -13.19 -10.70 3.47
N HIS A 244 -13.70 -9.48 3.27
CA HIS A 244 -14.93 -9.00 3.91
C HIS A 244 -16.22 -9.28 3.12
N ILE A 245 -16.15 -9.86 1.92
CA ILE A 245 -17.36 -10.15 1.10
C ILE A 245 -18.41 -10.93 1.86
N ARG A 246 -18.02 -11.96 2.62
CA ARG A 246 -18.97 -12.76 3.42
C ARG A 246 -19.52 -12.05 4.66
N ALA A 247 -18.92 -10.96 5.07
CA ALA A 247 -19.49 -10.14 6.14
C ALA A 247 -20.78 -9.44 5.67
N GLN A 248 -20.98 -9.32 4.37
CA GLN A 248 -22.22 -8.80 3.81
C GLN A 248 -23.37 -9.81 3.91
N SER A 249 -24.57 -9.33 4.17
CA SER A 249 -25.77 -10.14 4.15
C SER A 249 -26.29 -10.25 2.73
N GLY A 250 -26.27 -11.44 2.18
CA GLY A 250 -26.85 -11.73 0.88
C GLY A 250 -25.88 -12.35 -0.13
N SER A 251 -26.42 -13.23 -0.97
CA SER A 251 -25.65 -14.02 -1.94
C SER A 251 -25.08 -13.19 -3.10
N LYS A 252 -25.53 -11.96 -3.30
CA LYS A 252 -25.23 -11.18 -4.50
C LYS A 252 -23.89 -10.42 -4.43
N ALA A 253 -23.42 -10.02 -3.25
CA ALA A 253 -22.07 -9.44 -3.09
C ALA A 253 -20.97 -10.44 -3.46
N ILE A 254 -21.25 -11.73 -3.29
CA ILE A 254 -20.31 -12.81 -3.63
C ILE A 254 -20.06 -12.92 -5.14
N ALA A 255 -21.00 -12.46 -5.97
CA ALA A 255 -20.84 -12.42 -7.44
C ALA A 255 -19.70 -11.50 -7.88
N ALA A 256 -19.35 -10.49 -7.09
CA ALA A 256 -18.19 -9.63 -7.36
C ALA A 256 -16.84 -10.26 -6.96
N SER A 257 -16.85 -11.31 -6.15
CA SER A 257 -15.64 -11.92 -5.59
C SER A 257 -14.61 -12.35 -6.64
N PRO A 258 -14.99 -13.05 -7.73
CA PRO A 258 -14.02 -13.42 -8.75
C PRO A 258 -13.36 -12.21 -9.42
N ALA A 259 -14.14 -11.16 -9.69
CA ALA A 259 -13.61 -9.94 -10.29
C ALA A 259 -12.62 -9.23 -9.36
N ILE A 260 -12.93 -9.13 -8.08
CA ILE A 260 -12.02 -8.53 -7.09
C ILE A 260 -10.72 -9.36 -7.00
N GLY A 261 -10.83 -10.70 -6.99
CA GLY A 261 -9.65 -11.57 -7.02
C GLY A 261 -8.74 -11.32 -8.22
N ILE A 262 -9.31 -11.11 -9.42
CA ILE A 262 -8.56 -10.78 -10.63
C ILE A 262 -7.94 -9.38 -10.53
N ILE A 263 -8.70 -8.39 -10.04
CA ILE A 263 -8.24 -7.00 -9.84
C ILE A 263 -7.06 -6.95 -8.87
N ILE A 264 -7.01 -7.78 -7.84
CA ILE A 264 -5.86 -7.87 -6.92
C ILE A 264 -4.57 -8.17 -7.68
N GLY A 265 -4.60 -9.11 -8.63
CA GLY A 265 -3.44 -9.42 -9.47
C GLY A 265 -3.09 -8.28 -10.44
N ALA A 266 -4.10 -7.63 -11.02
CA ALA A 266 -3.89 -6.45 -11.87
C ALA A 266 -3.22 -5.31 -11.10
N LEU A 267 -3.64 -5.06 -9.87
CA LEU A 267 -3.07 -4.04 -9.00
C LEU A 267 -1.63 -4.37 -8.55
N ALA A 268 -1.26 -5.64 -8.43
CA ALA A 268 0.13 -6.03 -8.20
C ALA A 268 1.05 -5.69 -9.40
N PHE A 269 0.57 -5.88 -10.63
CA PHE A 269 1.27 -5.39 -11.82
C PHE A 269 1.28 -3.87 -11.92
N HIS A 270 0.21 -3.20 -11.52
CA HIS A 270 0.15 -1.74 -11.44
C HIS A 270 1.20 -1.19 -10.47
N ALA A 271 1.30 -1.74 -9.26
CA ALA A 271 2.31 -1.35 -8.28
C ALA A 271 3.74 -1.54 -8.81
N THR A 272 3.99 -2.66 -9.51
CA THR A 272 5.27 -2.91 -10.16
C THR A 272 5.54 -1.92 -11.28
N MET A 273 4.53 -1.58 -12.08
CA MET A 273 4.65 -0.58 -13.15
C MET A 273 5.01 0.81 -12.58
N VAL A 274 4.32 1.25 -11.52
CA VAL A 274 4.61 2.53 -10.85
C VAL A 274 6.06 2.60 -10.39
N THR A 275 6.57 1.54 -9.77
CA THR A 275 7.96 1.48 -9.30
C THR A 275 8.97 1.50 -10.46
N ARG A 276 8.61 0.99 -11.65
CA ARG A 276 9.56 0.70 -12.73
C ARG A 276 9.38 1.57 -13.97
N ALA A 277 8.46 2.53 -13.93
CA ALA A 277 8.15 3.40 -15.05
C ALA A 277 9.13 4.59 -15.19
N ASN A 278 10.38 4.39 -14.81
CA ASN A 278 11.52 5.25 -15.11
C ASN A 278 11.30 6.73 -14.74
N GLY A 279 10.81 6.98 -13.49
CA GLY A 279 10.60 8.34 -12.99
C GLY A 279 9.31 9.02 -13.48
N VAL A 280 8.40 8.28 -14.15
CA VAL A 280 7.06 8.78 -14.49
C VAL A 280 6.34 9.30 -13.26
N TRP A 281 6.41 8.54 -12.16
CA TRP A 281 5.98 8.98 -10.85
C TRP A 281 7.23 9.35 -10.03
N ALA A 282 7.28 10.58 -9.52
CA ALA A 282 8.35 11.00 -8.63
C ALA A 282 8.31 10.17 -7.33
N SER A 283 9.34 9.36 -7.10
CA SER A 283 9.42 8.48 -5.94
C SER A 283 10.86 8.27 -5.55
N VAL A 284 11.13 8.19 -4.26
CA VAL A 284 12.45 7.79 -3.72
C VAL A 284 12.82 6.34 -4.07
N HIS A 285 11.87 5.53 -4.53
CA HIS A 285 12.09 4.15 -4.98
C HIS A 285 12.54 4.05 -6.45
N ALA A 286 12.64 5.17 -7.15
CA ALA A 286 13.08 5.21 -8.55
C ALA A 286 14.61 5.21 -8.68
N PHE A 287 15.31 4.25 -8.02
CA PHE A 287 16.78 4.14 -8.01
C PHE A 287 17.41 3.85 -9.37
N VAL A 288 16.62 3.48 -10.37
CA VAL A 288 17.07 3.08 -11.70
C VAL A 288 16.42 3.97 -12.75
N ALA A 289 16.35 5.28 -12.50
CA ALA A 289 15.87 6.23 -13.48
C ALA A 289 17.03 6.60 -14.42
N ASP A 290 16.98 6.12 -15.66
CA ASP A 290 17.93 6.46 -16.71
C ASP A 290 17.45 7.67 -17.56
N GLY A 291 16.42 8.42 -17.10
CA GLY A 291 15.71 9.42 -17.90
C GLY A 291 16.24 10.83 -17.71
N GLU A 292 17.08 11.30 -18.62
CA GLU A 292 17.28 12.70 -18.88
C GLU A 292 16.28 13.15 -19.96
N GLY A 293 15.18 13.75 -19.56
CA GLY A 293 14.21 14.33 -20.50
C GLY A 293 13.05 15.02 -19.78
N SER A 294 12.51 16.07 -20.36
CA SER A 294 11.27 16.69 -19.90
C SER A 294 10.09 15.76 -20.25
N LEU A 295 9.77 14.84 -19.37
CA LEU A 295 8.56 14.04 -19.49
C LEU A 295 7.32 14.92 -19.33
N SER A 296 6.21 14.54 -19.97
CA SER A 296 4.92 15.19 -19.80
C SER A 296 4.51 15.28 -18.34
N GLU A 297 3.81 16.32 -17.92
CA GLU A 297 3.24 16.44 -16.58
C GLU A 297 2.13 15.41 -16.32
N ASP A 298 1.45 14.94 -17.38
CA ASP A 298 0.41 13.90 -17.28
C ASP A 298 1.05 12.51 -17.14
N PRO A 299 0.83 11.78 -16.02
CA PRO A 299 1.40 10.46 -15.78
C PRO A 299 1.05 9.43 -16.86
N TYR A 300 -0.14 9.51 -17.47
CA TYR A 300 -0.51 8.60 -18.56
C TYR A 300 0.26 8.88 -19.85
N LEU A 301 0.43 10.15 -20.19
CA LEU A 301 1.25 10.54 -21.35
C LEU A 301 2.70 10.13 -21.12
N ARG A 302 3.23 10.31 -19.90
CA ARG A 302 4.57 9.84 -19.54
C ARG A 302 4.74 8.34 -19.74
N VAL A 303 3.75 7.51 -19.32
CA VAL A 303 3.79 6.06 -19.56
C VAL A 303 3.81 5.74 -21.04
N LEU A 304 3.05 6.47 -21.86
CA LEU A 304 3.04 6.29 -23.31
C LEU A 304 4.36 6.74 -23.96
N GLU A 305 4.98 7.80 -23.46
CA GLU A 305 6.28 8.28 -23.91
C GLU A 305 7.40 7.28 -23.58
N ILE A 306 7.32 6.61 -22.42
CA ILE A 306 8.26 5.55 -22.03
C ILE A 306 8.00 4.24 -22.80
N ALA A 307 6.80 4.03 -23.33
CA ALA A 307 6.45 2.87 -24.12
C ALA A 307 7.17 2.84 -25.50
N GLU A 308 8.45 3.17 -25.50
CA GLU A 308 9.32 3.08 -26.67
C GLU A 308 9.74 1.64 -26.97
N TRP A 309 10.28 1.43 -28.17
CA TRP A 309 10.83 0.13 -28.61
C TRP A 309 12.23 -0.09 -28.04
N SER A 310 12.34 0.01 -26.70
CA SER A 310 13.54 -0.23 -25.89
C SER A 310 13.29 -1.35 -24.88
N PRO A 311 14.32 -1.99 -24.29
CA PRO A 311 14.11 -2.99 -23.24
C PRO A 311 13.28 -2.49 -22.07
N VAL A 312 13.50 -1.24 -21.61
CA VAL A 312 12.74 -0.60 -20.54
C VAL A 312 11.29 -0.30 -20.97
N GLY A 313 11.10 0.25 -22.17
CA GLY A 313 9.76 0.51 -22.71
C GLY A 313 8.94 -0.76 -22.89
N ILE A 314 9.55 -1.86 -23.35
CA ILE A 314 8.89 -3.16 -23.48
C ILE A 314 8.55 -3.72 -22.07
N GLU A 315 9.41 -3.56 -21.08
CA GLU A 315 9.13 -3.94 -19.70
C GLU A 315 7.86 -3.25 -19.20
N VAL A 316 7.81 -1.93 -19.23
CA VAL A 316 6.67 -1.12 -18.74
C VAL A 316 5.39 -1.42 -19.52
N THR A 317 5.50 -1.50 -20.85
CA THR A 317 4.38 -1.84 -21.74
C THR A 317 3.83 -3.24 -21.44
N SER A 318 4.69 -4.21 -21.10
CA SER A 318 4.26 -5.55 -20.72
C SER A 318 3.40 -5.55 -19.45
N TYR A 319 3.78 -4.79 -18.43
CA TYR A 319 2.97 -4.65 -17.21
C TYR A 319 1.62 -3.99 -17.52
N LEU A 320 1.63 -2.92 -18.31
CA LEU A 320 0.41 -2.23 -18.71
C LEU A 320 -0.56 -3.17 -19.45
N ILE A 321 -0.06 -3.95 -20.42
CA ILE A 321 -0.87 -4.91 -21.18
C ILE A 321 -1.47 -5.97 -20.26
N VAL A 322 -0.69 -6.56 -19.37
CA VAL A 322 -1.17 -7.58 -18.43
C VAL A 322 -2.22 -6.99 -17.50
N MET A 323 -1.93 -5.84 -16.90
CA MET A 323 -2.84 -5.13 -16.01
C MET A 323 -4.18 -4.83 -16.69
N VAL A 324 -4.16 -4.18 -17.87
CA VAL A 324 -5.38 -3.83 -18.62
C VAL A 324 -6.14 -5.08 -19.04
N SER A 325 -5.45 -6.14 -19.47
CA SER A 325 -6.09 -7.42 -19.83
C SER A 325 -6.82 -8.05 -18.64
N MET A 326 -6.22 -8.02 -17.44
CA MET A 326 -6.85 -8.53 -16.23
C MET A 326 -8.04 -7.66 -15.81
N PHE A 327 -7.95 -6.33 -15.87
CA PHE A 327 -9.08 -5.44 -15.61
C PHE A 327 -10.24 -5.68 -16.60
N CYS A 328 -9.95 -5.79 -17.89
CA CYS A 328 -10.95 -6.11 -18.91
C CYS A 328 -11.60 -7.47 -18.65
N PHE A 329 -10.83 -8.49 -18.28
CA PHE A 329 -11.36 -9.81 -17.97
C PHE A 329 -12.28 -9.77 -16.74
N ALA A 330 -11.88 -9.08 -15.67
CA ALA A 330 -12.70 -8.87 -14.48
C ALA A 330 -14.02 -8.13 -14.81
N MET A 331 -13.94 -7.07 -15.61
CA MET A 331 -15.10 -6.28 -16.03
C MET A 331 -16.07 -7.11 -16.89
N ILE A 332 -15.55 -7.87 -17.86
CA ILE A 332 -16.36 -8.75 -18.70
C ILE A 332 -17.08 -9.81 -17.83
N HIS A 333 -16.40 -10.35 -16.81
CA HIS A 333 -17.02 -11.29 -15.88
C HIS A 333 -18.16 -10.63 -15.10
N LEU A 334 -17.93 -9.45 -14.51
CA LEU A 334 -18.98 -8.71 -13.79
C LEU A 334 -20.19 -8.40 -14.67
N LEU A 335 -19.96 -7.95 -15.90
CA LEU A 335 -21.03 -7.66 -16.86
C LEU A 335 -21.85 -8.92 -17.22
N ARG A 336 -21.18 -10.08 -17.36
CA ARG A 336 -21.87 -11.36 -17.63
C ARG A 336 -22.74 -11.82 -16.46
N GLU A 337 -22.19 -11.74 -15.22
CA GLU A 337 -22.93 -12.12 -14.01
C GLU A 337 -24.18 -11.26 -13.82
N GLN A 338 -24.05 -9.95 -14.02
CA GLN A 338 -25.19 -9.03 -13.94
C GLN A 338 -26.23 -9.30 -15.02
N ARG A 339 -25.80 -9.56 -16.26
CA ARG A 339 -26.69 -9.89 -17.37
C ARG A 339 -27.46 -11.19 -17.13
N ALA A 340 -26.80 -12.20 -16.56
CA ALA A 340 -27.43 -13.45 -16.19
C ALA A 340 -28.47 -13.24 -15.08
N ALA A 341 -28.20 -12.41 -14.08
CA ALA A 341 -29.13 -12.10 -13.00
C ALA A 341 -30.39 -11.36 -13.51
N VAL A 342 -30.21 -10.40 -14.43
CA VAL A 342 -31.34 -9.65 -15.03
C VAL A 342 -32.18 -10.53 -15.95
N SER A 343 -31.56 -11.35 -16.78
CA SER A 343 -32.27 -12.29 -17.67
C SER A 343 -33.13 -13.29 -16.89
N SER A 344 -32.66 -13.73 -15.72
CA SER A 344 -33.45 -14.61 -14.85
C SER A 344 -34.65 -13.91 -14.20
N ALA A 345 -34.65 -12.58 -14.12
CA ALA A 345 -35.74 -11.78 -13.58
C ALA A 345 -36.84 -11.38 -14.61
N GLY A 346 -36.67 -11.76 -15.89
CA GLY A 346 -37.70 -11.58 -16.92
C GLY A 346 -37.73 -10.21 -17.62
N GLY A 347 -36.64 -9.45 -17.55
CA GLY A 347 -36.48 -8.17 -18.25
C GLY A 347 -36.29 -8.31 -19.77
N ASN A 348 -36.93 -7.46 -20.55
CA ASN A 348 -36.99 -7.59 -22.02
C ASN A 348 -36.30 -6.48 -22.83
N THR A 349 -35.77 -5.43 -22.23
CA THR A 349 -35.09 -4.34 -22.97
C THR A 349 -33.70 -4.06 -22.48
N MET A 350 -32.81 -3.68 -23.39
CA MET A 350 -31.37 -3.47 -23.12
C MET A 350 -31.11 -2.31 -22.13
N LEU A 351 -32.05 -1.39 -21.97
CA LEU A 351 -31.95 -0.24 -21.03
C LEU A 351 -32.63 -0.57 -19.68
N GLU A 352 -33.67 -1.40 -19.66
CA GLU A 352 -34.27 -1.90 -18.43
C GLU A 352 -33.44 -3.02 -17.79
N GLU A 353 -32.66 -3.70 -18.62
CA GLU A 353 -31.90 -4.88 -18.24
C GLU A 353 -30.57 -4.58 -17.54
N THR A 354 -30.10 -3.34 -17.54
CA THR A 354 -28.68 -3.19 -17.15
C THR A 354 -28.40 -1.99 -16.27
N PRO A 355 -28.46 -2.16 -14.96
CA PRO A 355 -27.63 -1.42 -14.03
C PRO A 355 -26.15 -1.35 -14.48
N ALA A 356 -25.65 -2.40 -15.12
CA ALA A 356 -24.31 -2.45 -15.72
C ALA A 356 -24.08 -1.43 -16.85
N MET A 357 -25.08 -1.21 -17.72
CA MET A 357 -24.98 -0.20 -18.79
C MET A 357 -24.97 1.21 -18.19
N SER A 358 -25.78 1.45 -17.18
CA SER A 358 -25.78 2.72 -16.45
C SER A 358 -24.41 2.97 -15.80
N ARG A 359 -23.83 1.97 -15.19
CA ARG A 359 -22.51 2.03 -14.57
C ARG A 359 -21.40 2.31 -15.59
N LEU A 360 -21.45 1.60 -16.73
CA LEU A 360 -20.51 1.83 -17.83
C LEU A 360 -20.62 3.26 -18.36
N LEU A 361 -21.84 3.78 -18.53
CA LEU A 361 -22.07 5.16 -18.97
C LEU A 361 -21.53 6.16 -17.97
N ILE A 362 -21.73 5.98 -16.66
CA ILE A 362 -21.11 6.84 -15.63
C ILE A 362 -19.58 6.82 -15.77
N LEU A 363 -18.97 5.66 -15.89
CA LEU A 363 -17.50 5.57 -16.05
C LEU A 363 -17.01 6.28 -17.32
N ILE A 364 -17.73 6.12 -18.44
CA ILE A 364 -17.41 6.81 -19.69
C ILE A 364 -17.54 8.33 -19.51
N PHE A 365 -18.64 8.80 -18.91
CA PHE A 365 -18.82 10.25 -18.70
C PHE A 365 -17.83 10.81 -17.70
N LEU A 366 -17.46 10.07 -16.64
CA LEU A 366 -16.42 10.46 -15.72
C LEU A 366 -15.05 10.56 -16.43
N ALA A 367 -14.71 9.56 -17.23
CA ALA A 367 -13.48 9.57 -18.01
C ALA A 367 -13.42 10.75 -19.01
N ILE A 368 -14.53 11.01 -19.70
CA ILE A 368 -14.65 12.14 -20.63
C ILE A 368 -14.57 13.48 -19.87
N ALA A 369 -15.22 13.60 -18.74
CA ALA A 369 -15.18 14.81 -17.92
C ALA A 369 -13.78 15.11 -17.39
N LEU A 370 -13.06 14.08 -16.95
CA LEU A 370 -11.65 14.18 -16.54
C LEU A 370 -10.76 14.61 -17.71
N TRP A 371 -10.97 14.01 -18.88
CA TRP A 371 -10.17 14.34 -20.08
C TRP A 371 -10.39 15.77 -20.56
N ILE A 372 -11.64 16.21 -20.65
CA ILE A 372 -11.99 17.52 -21.24
C ILE A 372 -11.99 18.63 -20.19
N GLY A 373 -11.99 18.29 -18.90
CA GLY A 373 -12.10 19.26 -17.81
C GLY A 373 -13.44 20.01 -17.80
N SER A 374 -14.51 19.40 -18.36
CA SER A 374 -15.82 20.06 -18.57
C SER A 374 -16.88 19.62 -17.57
N SER A 375 -17.26 20.53 -16.66
CA SER A 375 -18.35 20.33 -15.70
C SER A 375 -19.70 20.12 -16.37
N ALA A 376 -19.91 20.73 -17.54
CA ALA A 376 -21.16 20.62 -18.28
C ALA A 376 -21.40 19.18 -18.79
N ILE A 377 -20.36 18.51 -19.32
CA ILE A 377 -20.45 17.12 -19.80
C ILE A 377 -20.75 16.18 -18.64
N LEU A 378 -20.11 16.40 -17.48
CA LEU A 378 -20.37 15.63 -16.27
C LEU A 378 -21.81 15.80 -15.80
N ALA A 379 -22.29 17.07 -15.73
CA ALA A 379 -23.66 17.37 -15.32
C ALA A 379 -24.71 16.77 -16.29
N VAL A 380 -24.48 16.84 -17.59
CA VAL A 380 -25.34 16.22 -18.62
C VAL A 380 -25.30 14.71 -18.47
N GLY A 381 -24.12 14.09 -18.29
CA GLY A 381 -23.98 12.65 -18.08
C GLY A 381 -24.73 12.17 -16.86
N LEU A 382 -24.62 12.88 -15.74
CA LEU A 382 -25.36 12.57 -14.51
C LEU A 382 -26.87 12.78 -14.66
N ALA A 383 -27.31 13.84 -15.36
CA ALA A 383 -28.71 14.07 -15.64
C ALA A 383 -29.32 12.96 -16.51
N LEU A 384 -28.62 12.51 -17.55
CA LEU A 384 -29.02 11.37 -18.38
C LEU A 384 -29.09 10.09 -17.56
N MET A 385 -28.14 9.87 -16.66
CA MET A 385 -28.13 8.73 -15.76
C MET A 385 -29.32 8.75 -14.80
N LEU A 386 -29.63 9.91 -14.22
CA LEU A 386 -30.82 10.09 -13.39
C LEU A 386 -32.09 9.79 -14.15
N LEU A 387 -32.19 10.20 -15.43
CA LEU A 387 -33.32 9.89 -16.29
C LEU A 387 -33.46 8.38 -16.60
N ILE A 388 -32.33 7.70 -16.90
CA ILE A 388 -32.29 6.28 -17.18
C ILE A 388 -32.70 5.47 -15.94
N VAL A 389 -32.20 5.84 -14.76
CA VAL A 389 -32.48 5.16 -13.50
C VAL A 389 -33.87 5.48 -12.98
N ASN A 390 -34.40 6.68 -13.24
CA ASN A 390 -35.74 7.10 -12.83
C ASN A 390 -36.89 6.38 -13.60
N GLY A 391 -36.56 5.75 -14.71
CA GLY A 391 -37.53 4.92 -15.44
C GLY A 391 -37.99 3.68 -14.66
N ASP A 392 -37.19 3.30 -13.63
CA ASP A 392 -37.51 2.20 -12.71
C ASP A 392 -37.65 2.73 -11.28
N SER A 393 -38.87 2.92 -10.80
CA SER A 393 -39.19 3.54 -9.51
C SER A 393 -38.74 2.76 -8.27
N LYS A 394 -38.08 1.61 -8.47
CA LYS A 394 -37.58 0.70 -7.42
C LYS A 394 -36.06 0.70 -7.29
N ALA A 395 -35.35 1.50 -8.09
CA ALA A 395 -33.88 1.42 -8.12
C ALA A 395 -33.21 2.15 -6.92
N PRO A 396 -32.53 1.43 -6.03
CA PRO A 396 -31.76 2.02 -4.92
C PRO A 396 -30.61 2.91 -5.40
N ALA A 397 -30.20 2.76 -6.65
CA ALA A 397 -29.20 3.59 -7.32
C ALA A 397 -29.53 5.10 -7.29
N MET A 398 -30.81 5.50 -7.29
CA MET A 398 -31.22 6.91 -7.21
C MET A 398 -30.66 7.63 -6.00
N HIS A 399 -30.62 7.00 -4.86
CA HIS A 399 -30.17 7.61 -3.62
C HIS A 399 -28.65 7.85 -3.66
N TRP A 400 -27.91 6.91 -4.24
CA TRP A 400 -26.47 7.01 -4.42
C TRP A 400 -26.08 8.05 -5.47
N ILE A 401 -26.82 8.12 -6.58
CA ILE A 401 -26.62 9.16 -7.59
C ILE A 401 -26.95 10.53 -7.02
N THR A 402 -28.07 10.67 -6.30
CA THR A 402 -28.43 11.93 -5.63
C THR A 402 -27.35 12.34 -4.64
N LEU A 403 -26.88 11.42 -3.82
CA LEU A 403 -25.78 11.68 -2.90
C LEU A 403 -24.50 12.07 -3.65
N GLY A 404 -24.15 11.37 -4.73
CA GLY A 404 -23.01 11.70 -5.59
C GLY A 404 -23.11 13.11 -6.19
N VAL A 405 -24.28 13.50 -6.69
CA VAL A 405 -24.54 14.86 -7.20
C VAL A 405 -24.41 15.91 -6.10
N VAL A 406 -24.97 15.67 -4.93
CA VAL A 406 -24.84 16.57 -3.78
C VAL A 406 -23.37 16.72 -3.37
N MET A 407 -22.62 15.62 -3.34
CA MET A 407 -21.20 15.66 -2.99
C MET A 407 -20.35 16.33 -4.08
N MET A 408 -20.70 16.15 -5.36
CA MET A 408 -20.05 16.89 -6.45
C MET A 408 -20.28 18.39 -6.31
N LEU A 409 -21.53 18.82 -6.05
CA LEU A 409 -21.85 20.22 -5.83
C LEU A 409 -21.13 20.78 -4.59
N PHE A 410 -21.05 19.99 -3.54
CA PHE A 410 -20.31 20.36 -2.33
C PHE A 410 -18.81 20.46 -2.59
N SER A 411 -18.22 19.51 -3.32
CA SER A 411 -16.82 19.56 -3.73
C SER A 411 -16.54 20.76 -4.64
N SER A 412 -17.43 21.05 -5.60
CA SER A 412 -17.31 22.22 -6.47
C SER A 412 -17.44 23.54 -5.71
N TRP A 413 -18.22 23.56 -4.65
CA TRP A 413 -18.34 24.74 -3.78
C TRP A 413 -17.06 24.98 -2.97
N LEU A 414 -16.42 23.89 -2.50
CA LEU A 414 -15.15 23.99 -1.78
C LEU A 414 -13.98 24.38 -2.71
N TRP A 415 -14.01 23.97 -4.00
CA TRP A 415 -12.95 24.19 -5.00
C TRP A 415 -13.52 24.78 -6.30
N ILE A 416 -13.91 26.03 -6.25
CA ILE A 416 -14.67 26.73 -7.29
C ILE A 416 -13.99 26.71 -8.68
N SER A 417 -12.70 26.46 -8.76
CA SER A 417 -11.91 26.56 -10.01
C SER A 417 -11.45 25.25 -10.61
N ASN A 418 -11.60 24.10 -9.91
CA ASN A 418 -11.02 22.84 -10.39
C ASN A 418 -12.04 21.70 -10.46
N ILE A 419 -12.43 21.34 -11.72
CA ILE A 419 -13.41 20.29 -12.00
C ILE A 419 -12.89 18.88 -11.67
N GLN A 420 -11.59 18.66 -11.83
CA GLN A 420 -10.98 17.35 -11.57
C GLN A 420 -11.13 16.98 -10.09
N GLN A 421 -10.91 17.94 -9.19
CA GLN A 421 -11.15 17.75 -7.74
C GLN A 421 -12.61 17.47 -7.42
N SER A 422 -13.56 18.14 -8.12
CA SER A 422 -14.99 17.85 -7.95
C SER A 422 -15.34 16.44 -8.36
N VAL A 423 -14.75 15.93 -9.44
CA VAL A 423 -14.94 14.55 -9.90
C VAL A 423 -14.33 13.56 -8.90
N VAL A 424 -13.15 13.86 -8.37
CA VAL A 424 -12.53 13.03 -7.32
C VAL A 424 -13.42 12.96 -6.09
N GLY A 425 -13.96 14.08 -5.62
CA GLY A 425 -14.89 14.10 -4.49
C GLY A 425 -16.17 13.30 -4.72
N MET A 426 -16.57 13.08 -5.97
CA MET A 426 -17.75 12.30 -6.34
C MET A 426 -17.51 10.79 -6.43
N ILE A 427 -16.33 10.35 -6.84
CA ILE A 427 -15.98 8.94 -7.05
C ILE A 427 -16.26 8.06 -5.82
N PRO A 428 -15.90 8.46 -4.58
CA PRO A 428 -16.19 7.69 -3.38
C PRO A 428 -17.67 7.32 -3.21
N PHE A 429 -18.58 8.12 -3.75
CA PHE A 429 -20.02 7.90 -3.63
C PHE A 429 -20.60 7.08 -4.78
N LEU A 430 -19.97 7.12 -5.95
CA LEU A 430 -20.35 6.31 -7.11
C LEU A 430 -19.76 4.91 -7.08
N ALA A 431 -18.56 4.78 -6.55
CA ALA A 431 -17.84 3.54 -6.54
C ALA A 431 -18.58 2.35 -5.90
N PRO A 432 -19.21 2.48 -4.72
CA PRO A 432 -19.97 1.40 -4.11
C PRO A 432 -21.10 0.91 -4.98
N TRP A 433 -21.80 1.85 -5.64
CA TRP A 433 -22.88 1.55 -6.56
C TRP A 433 -22.37 0.85 -7.83
N LEU A 434 -21.20 1.25 -8.34
CA LEU A 434 -20.57 0.62 -9.50
C LEU A 434 -20.18 -0.83 -9.25
N LEU A 435 -19.71 -1.17 -8.05
CA LEU A 435 -19.18 -2.49 -7.71
C LEU A 435 -20.19 -3.40 -7.02
N SER A 436 -21.27 -2.86 -6.47
CA SER A 436 -22.30 -3.68 -5.82
C SER A 436 -23.30 -4.21 -6.84
N PRO A 437 -23.44 -5.53 -6.98
CA PRO A 437 -24.58 -6.07 -7.70
C PRO A 437 -25.87 -5.67 -6.99
N GLU A 438 -26.89 -5.26 -7.75
CA GLU A 438 -28.18 -4.85 -7.19
C GLU A 438 -28.86 -5.99 -6.46
N ASN A 439 -29.30 -5.72 -5.25
CA ASN A 439 -30.18 -6.57 -4.48
C ASN A 439 -31.59 -5.97 -4.50
N GLU A 440 -32.46 -6.51 -5.33
CA GLU A 440 -33.85 -6.05 -5.45
C GLU A 440 -34.67 -6.13 -4.14
N GLY A 441 -34.19 -6.84 -3.13
CA GLY A 441 -34.94 -7.02 -1.89
C GLY A 441 -34.39 -6.34 -0.64
N GLU A 442 -33.15 -5.87 -0.67
CA GLU A 442 -32.49 -5.33 0.55
C GLU A 442 -32.66 -3.82 0.72
N PHE A 443 -33.01 -3.10 -0.34
CA PHE A 443 -33.18 -1.64 -0.32
C PHE A 443 -34.62 -1.18 -0.45
N ASP A 444 -35.61 -2.07 -0.56
CA ASP A 444 -37.04 -1.74 -0.68
C ASP A 444 -37.66 -1.00 0.53
N SER A 445 -36.90 -0.94 1.62
CA SER A 445 -37.19 -0.01 2.69
C SER A 445 -35.87 0.61 3.09
N LEU A 446 -35.69 1.88 2.86
CA LEU A 446 -34.71 2.73 3.56
C LEU A 446 -35.07 2.75 5.05
N GLN A 447 -35.02 1.58 5.67
CA GLN A 447 -35.08 1.51 7.11
C GLN A 447 -33.79 2.16 7.58
N LEU A 448 -33.94 3.36 8.13
CA LEU A 448 -32.86 4.03 8.80
C LEU A 448 -32.11 2.98 9.64
N PRO A 449 -30.78 2.91 9.60
CA PRO A 449 -29.97 1.82 10.19
C PRO A 449 -30.18 1.66 11.70
N PHE A 450 -31.18 2.31 12.29
CA PHE A 450 -31.39 2.47 13.72
C PHE A 450 -32.71 1.84 14.21
N THR A 451 -33.59 1.42 13.30
CA THR A 451 -34.95 0.97 13.67
C THR A 451 -34.98 -0.44 14.25
N SER A 452 -33.94 -1.25 14.02
CA SER A 452 -33.86 -2.61 14.57
C SER A 452 -32.43 -3.07 14.74
N ILE A 453 -32.19 -4.13 15.53
CA ILE A 453 -30.86 -4.75 15.67
C ILE A 453 -30.36 -5.31 14.31
N SER A 454 -31.25 -5.86 13.51
CA SER A 454 -30.92 -6.37 12.18
C SER A 454 -30.50 -5.25 11.22
N ALA A 455 -31.18 -4.10 11.23
CA ALA A 455 -30.82 -2.95 10.43
C ALA A 455 -29.45 -2.37 10.83
N ARG A 456 -29.17 -2.27 12.13
CA ARG A 456 -27.83 -1.85 12.62
C ARG A 456 -26.72 -2.79 12.20
N THR A 457 -26.95 -4.09 12.30
CA THR A 457 -25.96 -5.09 11.90
C THR A 457 -25.70 -5.04 10.40
N ARG A 458 -26.74 -4.79 9.60
CA ARG A 458 -26.63 -4.59 8.15
C ARG A 458 -25.82 -3.35 7.85
N ALA A 459 -26.13 -2.20 8.44
CA ALA A 459 -25.40 -0.96 8.27
C ALA A 459 -23.92 -1.10 8.69
N ALA A 460 -23.64 -1.76 9.83
CA ALA A 460 -22.27 -2.03 10.28
C ALA A 460 -21.45 -2.86 9.29
N ARG A 461 -22.08 -3.62 8.42
CA ARG A 461 -21.41 -4.41 7.37
C ARG A 461 -21.30 -3.65 6.06
N MET A 462 -22.37 -2.97 5.67
CA MET A 462 -22.45 -2.30 4.36
C MET A 462 -21.66 -1.00 4.32
N VAL A 463 -21.69 -0.19 5.38
CA VAL A 463 -21.01 1.11 5.42
C VAL A 463 -19.50 0.97 5.24
N PRO A 464 -18.78 0.08 5.95
CA PRO A 464 -17.34 -0.12 5.71
C PRO A 464 -17.03 -0.70 4.34
N TRP A 465 -17.90 -1.56 3.80
CA TRP A 465 -17.72 -2.11 2.45
C TRP A 465 -17.75 -0.99 1.41
N TYR A 466 -18.75 -0.13 1.46
CA TYR A 466 -18.86 1.00 0.56
C TYR A 466 -17.73 2.00 0.77
N GLY A 467 -17.41 2.32 2.02
CA GLY A 467 -16.31 3.21 2.35
C GLY A 467 -14.96 2.67 1.88
N GLY A 468 -14.71 1.37 2.06
CA GLY A 468 -13.47 0.72 1.60
C GLY A 468 -13.34 0.67 0.09
N THR A 469 -14.44 0.37 -0.63
CA THR A 469 -14.47 0.41 -2.09
C THR A 469 -14.21 1.81 -2.63
N ALA A 470 -14.85 2.80 -2.02
CA ALA A 470 -14.68 4.19 -2.38
C ALA A 470 -13.25 4.66 -2.13
N PHE A 471 -12.66 4.29 -1.00
CA PHE A 471 -11.29 4.62 -0.66
C PHE A 471 -10.27 3.97 -1.61
N LEU A 472 -10.47 2.71 -1.99
CA LEU A 472 -9.65 2.03 -2.99
C LEU A 472 -9.65 2.78 -4.34
N LEU A 473 -10.85 3.18 -4.81
CA LEU A 473 -10.95 3.88 -6.08
C LEU A 473 -10.43 5.32 -6.01
N LEU A 474 -10.64 6.00 -4.90
CA LEU A 474 -10.05 7.32 -4.64
C LEU A 474 -8.52 7.24 -4.69
N THR A 475 -7.94 6.32 -3.94
CA THR A 475 -6.49 6.13 -3.88
C THR A 475 -5.90 5.79 -5.25
N TRP A 476 -6.56 4.90 -6.00
CA TRP A 476 -6.13 4.58 -7.36
C TRP A 476 -6.21 5.79 -8.30
N LEU A 477 -7.26 6.60 -8.21
CA LEU A 477 -7.41 7.79 -9.04
C LEU A 477 -6.34 8.83 -8.72
N LEU A 478 -6.12 9.14 -7.45
CA LEU A 478 -5.12 10.12 -7.01
C LEU A 478 -3.70 9.71 -7.40
N LEU A 479 -3.42 8.39 -7.46
CA LEU A 479 -2.15 7.89 -7.95
C LEU A 479 -2.00 8.04 -9.48
N THR A 480 -3.09 7.97 -10.23
CA THR A 480 -3.05 7.94 -11.70
C THR A 480 -3.26 9.30 -12.35
N VAL A 481 -3.89 10.24 -11.65
CA VAL A 481 -4.19 11.60 -12.15
C VAL A 481 -3.54 12.60 -11.22
N GLU A 482 -2.68 13.45 -11.75
CA GLU A 482 -2.14 14.59 -11.02
C GLU A 482 -3.26 15.59 -10.74
N ILE A 483 -3.52 15.88 -9.48
CA ILE A 483 -4.60 16.76 -9.04
C ILE A 483 -3.99 17.82 -8.16
N ASP A 484 -4.13 19.09 -8.56
CA ASP A 484 -3.82 20.21 -7.69
C ASP A 484 -4.67 20.10 -6.44
N GLY A 485 -4.02 19.81 -5.34
CA GLY A 485 -4.66 19.55 -4.04
C GLY A 485 -4.65 20.75 -3.12
N PRO A 486 -5.39 20.64 -2.02
CA PRO A 486 -5.18 21.50 -0.86
C PRO A 486 -3.77 21.30 -0.28
N SER A 487 -3.34 22.15 0.64
CA SER A 487 -2.02 22.02 1.30
C SER A 487 -1.85 20.73 2.10
N LEU A 488 -2.93 20.05 2.46
CA LEU A 488 -2.92 18.68 2.97
C LEU A 488 -2.89 17.69 1.80
N GLN A 489 -2.24 16.54 2.00
CA GLN A 489 -2.24 15.48 1.00
C GLN A 489 -3.68 15.11 0.57
N ALA A 490 -3.90 15.02 -0.75
CA ALA A 490 -5.23 14.79 -1.30
C ALA A 490 -5.87 13.48 -0.78
N HIS A 491 -5.06 12.44 -0.56
CA HIS A 491 -5.50 11.16 0.02
C HIS A 491 -6.10 11.32 1.41
N GLU A 492 -5.55 12.20 2.23
CA GLU A 492 -6.01 12.43 3.59
C GLU A 492 -7.25 13.31 3.61
N PHE A 493 -7.24 14.39 2.86
CA PHE A 493 -8.37 15.31 2.81
C PHE A 493 -9.63 14.64 2.23
N TYR A 494 -9.54 14.06 1.04
CA TYR A 494 -10.67 13.37 0.42
C TYR A 494 -11.00 12.03 1.08
N GLY A 495 -10.01 11.38 1.68
CA GLY A 495 -10.17 10.13 2.42
C GLY A 495 -10.82 10.31 3.80
N ALA A 496 -10.74 11.49 4.42
CA ALA A 496 -11.25 11.74 5.76
C ALA A 496 -12.72 11.29 5.97
N PRO A 497 -13.71 11.66 5.12
CA PRO A 497 -15.08 11.19 5.29
C PRO A 497 -15.21 9.67 5.12
N LEU A 498 -14.37 9.03 4.33
CA LEU A 498 -14.39 7.59 4.11
C LEU A 498 -13.81 6.83 5.30
N LEU A 499 -12.75 7.35 5.91
CA LEU A 499 -12.19 6.82 7.17
C LEU A 499 -13.20 6.97 8.32
N ALA A 500 -13.91 8.09 8.38
CA ALA A 500 -15.01 8.28 9.33
C ALA A 500 -16.13 7.24 9.11
N LEU A 501 -16.48 6.91 7.87
CA LEU A 501 -17.45 5.85 7.55
C LEU A 501 -16.95 4.47 7.98
N LEU A 502 -15.69 4.14 7.78
CA LEU A 502 -15.09 2.88 8.25
C LEU A 502 -15.16 2.77 9.78
N ALA A 503 -14.80 3.84 10.49
CA ALA A 503 -14.89 3.92 11.94
C ALA A 503 -16.35 3.82 12.43
N LEU A 504 -17.30 4.48 11.75
CA LEU A 504 -18.73 4.37 12.04
C LEU A 504 -19.22 2.92 11.92
N GLY A 505 -18.77 2.17 10.91
CA GLY A 505 -19.12 0.75 10.76
C GLY A 505 -18.73 -0.07 11.98
N LEU A 506 -17.53 0.14 12.51
CA LEU A 506 -17.05 -0.52 13.74
C LEU A 506 -17.83 -0.06 14.98
N ALA A 507 -18.17 1.23 15.08
CA ALA A 507 -19.01 1.76 16.16
C ALA A 507 -20.41 1.13 16.15
N LEU A 508 -21.06 1.05 15.00
CA LEU A 508 -22.38 0.42 14.84
C LEU A 508 -22.37 -1.05 15.22
N TYR A 509 -21.30 -1.78 14.88
CA TYR A 509 -21.11 -3.17 15.29
C TYR A 509 -20.98 -3.29 16.82
N GLY A 510 -20.20 -2.44 17.46
CA GLY A 510 -20.05 -2.38 18.90
C GLY A 510 -21.36 -1.98 19.63
N TRP A 511 -22.05 -0.99 19.12
CA TRP A 511 -23.34 -0.53 19.67
C TRP A 511 -24.44 -1.57 19.54
N GLY A 512 -24.44 -2.38 18.49
CA GLY A 512 -25.41 -3.49 18.30
C GLY A 512 -25.46 -4.45 19.47
N ARG A 513 -24.37 -4.54 20.25
CA ARG A 513 -24.25 -5.42 21.42
C ARG A 513 -24.36 -4.70 22.78
N SER A 514 -24.14 -3.39 22.80
CA SER A 514 -23.96 -2.63 24.06
C SER A 514 -25.00 -1.51 24.26
N LEU A 515 -25.70 -1.08 23.21
CA LEU A 515 -26.63 0.05 23.26
C LEU A 515 -28.05 -0.38 22.86
N PRO A 516 -29.10 -0.02 23.65
CA PRO A 516 -30.50 -0.22 23.26
C PRO A 516 -30.81 0.39 21.91
N VAL A 517 -31.72 -0.26 21.12
CA VAL A 517 -32.04 0.16 19.76
C VAL A 517 -32.58 1.60 19.72
N GLU A 518 -33.40 1.97 20.66
CA GLU A 518 -34.02 3.28 20.73
C GLU A 518 -33.04 4.43 20.99
N LYS A 519 -31.87 4.12 21.59
CA LYS A 519 -30.81 5.10 21.88
C LYS A 519 -29.78 5.28 20.77
N ALA A 520 -29.74 4.36 19.81
CA ALA A 520 -28.74 4.39 18.75
C ALA A 520 -28.85 5.61 17.81
N PRO A 521 -30.05 6.05 17.38
CA PRO A 521 -30.21 7.27 16.57
C PRO A 521 -29.70 8.51 17.32
N PHE A 522 -30.01 8.63 18.61
CA PHE A 522 -29.56 9.75 19.43
C PHE A 522 -28.04 9.73 19.58
N ALA A 523 -27.45 8.58 19.84
CA ALA A 523 -25.99 8.43 19.93
C ALA A 523 -25.29 8.83 18.63
N LEU A 524 -25.87 8.46 17.45
CA LEU A 524 -25.32 8.86 16.15
C LEU A 524 -25.40 10.37 15.93
N VAL A 525 -26.56 10.98 16.19
CA VAL A 525 -26.74 12.43 16.04
C VAL A 525 -25.76 13.15 16.99
N LEU A 526 -25.65 12.69 18.22
CA LEU A 526 -24.70 13.24 19.18
C LEU A 526 -23.25 13.12 18.73
N ALA A 527 -22.86 11.96 18.18
CA ALA A 527 -21.53 11.72 17.64
C ALA A 527 -21.23 12.62 16.42
N LEU A 528 -22.21 12.78 15.52
CA LEU A 528 -22.08 13.68 14.37
C LEU A 528 -21.97 15.14 14.80
N VAL A 529 -22.86 15.60 15.71
CA VAL A 529 -22.80 16.97 16.25
C VAL A 529 -21.48 17.18 16.97
N ALA A 530 -21.02 16.22 17.77
CA ALA A 530 -19.74 16.31 18.45
C ALA A 530 -18.57 16.38 17.46
N SER A 531 -18.52 15.54 16.44
CA SER A 531 -17.43 15.53 15.46
C SER A 531 -17.34 16.84 14.69
N VAL A 532 -18.48 17.37 14.24
CA VAL A 532 -18.54 18.65 13.53
C VAL A 532 -18.21 19.81 14.48
N SER A 533 -18.78 19.82 15.68
CA SER A 533 -18.51 20.91 16.64
C SER A 533 -17.05 20.94 17.06
N LEU A 534 -16.46 19.78 17.39
CA LEU A 534 -15.04 19.69 17.76
C LEU A 534 -14.13 20.08 16.59
N ALA A 535 -14.49 19.72 15.35
CA ALA A 535 -13.76 20.13 14.16
C ALA A 535 -13.82 21.65 13.95
N VAL A 536 -15.00 22.28 14.11
CA VAL A 536 -15.17 23.75 13.99
C VAL A 536 -14.39 24.50 15.07
N PHE A 537 -14.31 23.94 16.26
CA PHE A 537 -13.60 24.54 17.41
C PHE A 537 -12.21 23.94 17.62
N SER A 538 -11.62 23.29 16.61
CA SER A 538 -10.32 22.61 16.72
C SER A 538 -9.18 23.54 17.15
N GLU A 539 -9.22 24.80 16.78
CA GLU A 539 -8.24 25.82 17.17
C GLU A 539 -8.15 26.04 18.71
N ASN A 540 -9.22 25.66 19.46
CA ASN A 540 -9.25 25.79 20.91
C ASN A 540 -8.82 24.49 21.63
N LEU A 541 -8.44 23.47 20.90
CA LEU A 541 -8.00 22.18 21.45
C LEU A 541 -6.47 22.12 21.49
N PRO A 542 -5.87 21.53 22.52
CA PRO A 542 -4.43 21.30 22.56
C PRO A 542 -4.07 20.15 21.62
N LEU A 543 -3.97 20.44 20.34
CA LEU A 543 -3.65 19.45 19.31
C LEU A 543 -2.16 19.47 19.00
N PRO A 544 -1.55 18.32 18.65
CA PRO A 544 -0.17 18.28 18.22
C PRO A 544 0.00 18.71 16.74
N GLY A 545 1.23 19.01 16.35
CA GLY A 545 1.62 19.40 15.00
C GLY A 545 1.18 20.81 14.65
N ASP A 546 0.67 21.00 13.45
CA ASP A 546 0.33 22.27 12.83
C ASP A 546 -1.19 22.40 12.57
N PRO A 547 -2.03 22.26 13.61
CA PRO A 547 -3.49 22.15 13.44
C PRO A 547 -4.12 23.44 12.93
N GLU A 548 -3.48 24.61 13.08
CA GLU A 548 -3.96 25.94 12.64
C GLU A 548 -3.77 26.16 11.13
N LEU A 549 -2.91 25.39 10.47
CA LEU A 549 -2.64 25.59 9.06
C LEU A 549 -3.89 25.32 8.21
N VAL A 550 -4.21 26.31 7.37
CA VAL A 550 -5.39 26.26 6.48
C VAL A 550 -5.11 25.34 5.30
N VAL A 551 -5.94 24.33 5.15
CA VAL A 551 -5.90 23.40 4.03
C VAL A 551 -6.60 24.00 2.81
N THR A 552 -7.84 24.45 2.96
CA THR A 552 -8.65 25.07 1.89
C THR A 552 -9.89 25.78 2.48
N SER A 553 -10.32 26.90 1.88
CA SER A 553 -11.59 27.57 2.20
C SER A 553 -11.92 27.74 3.69
N GLY A 554 -10.91 27.99 4.51
CA GLY A 554 -11.06 28.13 5.96
C GLY A 554 -11.14 26.82 6.73
N ILE A 555 -10.94 25.67 6.09
CA ILE A 555 -10.78 24.37 6.75
C ILE A 555 -9.31 24.19 7.12
N THR A 556 -9.04 23.94 8.39
CA THR A 556 -7.69 23.72 8.92
C THR A 556 -7.33 22.23 8.99
N ARG A 557 -6.03 21.91 9.11
CA ARG A 557 -5.55 20.54 9.38
C ARG A 557 -6.19 19.98 10.65
N GLY A 558 -6.24 20.79 11.70
CA GLY A 558 -6.91 20.44 12.96
C GLY A 558 -8.37 20.08 12.76
N ALA A 559 -9.12 20.81 11.94
CA ALA A 559 -10.52 20.51 11.64
C ALA A 559 -10.68 19.14 10.97
N VAL A 560 -9.87 18.82 9.96
CA VAL A 560 -9.88 17.52 9.29
C VAL A 560 -9.50 16.41 10.25
N GLY A 561 -8.39 16.55 10.95
CA GLY A 561 -7.89 15.55 11.88
C GLY A 561 -8.86 15.29 13.04
N VAL A 562 -9.39 16.32 13.68
CA VAL A 562 -10.35 16.18 14.79
C VAL A 562 -11.66 15.53 14.35
N PHE A 563 -12.13 15.85 13.15
CA PHE A 563 -13.30 15.17 12.58
C PHE A 563 -13.09 13.66 12.50
N VAL A 564 -11.97 13.21 11.92
CA VAL A 564 -11.64 11.78 11.80
C VAL A 564 -11.38 11.15 13.16
N LEU A 565 -10.55 11.79 14.01
CA LEU A 565 -10.22 11.31 15.35
C LEU A 565 -11.46 11.08 16.20
N THR A 566 -12.47 11.96 16.14
CA THR A 566 -13.70 11.79 16.90
C THR A 566 -14.37 10.46 16.59
N TRP A 567 -14.48 10.08 15.32
CA TRP A 567 -15.09 8.80 14.91
C TRP A 567 -14.21 7.60 15.30
N LEU A 568 -12.89 7.72 15.16
CA LEU A 568 -11.94 6.67 15.57
C LEU A 568 -12.02 6.45 17.07
N LEU A 569 -11.99 7.52 17.86
CA LEU A 569 -12.03 7.46 19.33
C LEU A 569 -13.38 6.97 19.88
N ILE A 570 -14.51 7.25 19.22
CA ILE A 570 -15.81 6.65 19.57
C ILE A 570 -15.78 5.13 19.34
N SER A 571 -15.11 4.65 18.31
CA SER A 571 -15.06 3.24 17.94
C SER A 571 -14.04 2.45 18.75
N LEU A 572 -12.95 3.08 19.18
CA LEU A 572 -11.81 2.45 19.84
C LEU A 572 -12.16 1.71 21.14
N PRO A 573 -12.86 2.30 22.13
CA PRO A 573 -13.19 1.61 23.39
C PRO A 573 -14.07 0.38 23.17
N LEU A 574 -15.00 0.44 22.21
CA LEU A 574 -15.90 -0.66 21.89
C LEU A 574 -15.16 -1.84 21.26
N THR A 575 -14.25 -1.52 20.33
CA THR A 575 -13.43 -2.52 19.65
C THR A 575 -12.40 -3.13 20.59
N ALA A 576 -11.75 -2.33 21.44
CA ALA A 576 -10.83 -2.78 22.48
C ALA A 576 -11.52 -3.71 23.48
N LYS A 577 -12.73 -3.36 23.94
CA LYS A 577 -13.55 -4.22 24.79
C LYS A 577 -13.83 -5.58 24.13
N GLN A 578 -14.18 -5.61 22.84
CA GLN A 578 -14.44 -6.85 22.11
C GLN A 578 -13.16 -7.69 21.96
N ALA A 579 -12.05 -7.09 21.58
CA ALA A 579 -10.75 -7.75 21.50
C ALA A 579 -10.36 -8.36 22.85
N TRP A 580 -10.47 -7.62 23.95
CA TRP A 580 -10.18 -8.07 25.30
C TRP A 580 -11.01 -9.28 25.73
N PHE A 581 -12.34 -9.21 25.58
CA PHE A 581 -13.23 -10.31 25.97
C PHE A 581 -12.99 -11.54 25.11
N THR A 582 -12.72 -11.38 23.81
CA THR A 582 -12.44 -12.49 22.92
C THR A 582 -11.11 -13.15 23.29
N THR A 583 -10.07 -12.34 23.54
CA THR A 583 -8.77 -12.82 24.00
C THR A 583 -8.87 -13.65 25.27
N LYS A 584 -9.56 -13.13 26.30
CA LYS A 584 -9.78 -13.87 27.55
C LYS A 584 -10.49 -15.23 27.37
N LYS A 585 -11.43 -15.31 26.42
CA LYS A 585 -12.20 -16.53 26.18
C LYS A 585 -11.50 -17.53 25.28
N VAL A 586 -10.74 -17.05 24.30
CA VAL A 586 -10.21 -17.88 23.20
C VAL A 586 -8.82 -18.40 23.53
N ILE A 587 -7.92 -17.57 24.08
CA ILE A 587 -6.53 -18.00 24.34
C ILE A 587 -6.42 -19.26 25.22
N PRO A 588 -7.15 -19.39 26.34
CA PRO A 588 -7.08 -20.62 27.13
C PRO A 588 -7.45 -21.88 26.33
N ARG A 589 -8.52 -21.78 25.52
CA ARG A 589 -9.00 -22.89 24.69
C ARG A 589 -8.02 -23.27 23.57
N LEU A 590 -7.33 -22.25 22.97
CA LEU A 590 -6.29 -22.52 21.97
C LEU A 590 -5.06 -23.19 22.58
N ARG A 591 -4.73 -22.87 23.84
CA ARG A 591 -3.62 -23.51 24.55
C ARG A 591 -3.92 -25.00 24.88
N GLU A 592 -5.17 -25.33 25.17
CA GLU A 592 -5.57 -26.69 25.50
C GLU A 592 -5.79 -27.58 24.26
N GLY A 593 -6.33 -27.04 23.18
CA GLY A 593 -6.80 -27.82 22.02
C GLY A 593 -6.21 -27.42 20.66
N GLY A 594 -5.19 -26.54 20.61
CA GLY A 594 -4.63 -26.06 19.33
C GLY A 594 -5.56 -25.13 18.55
N MET A 595 -5.18 -24.79 17.31
CA MET A 595 -5.95 -23.90 16.45
C MET A 595 -6.96 -24.62 15.52
N GLY A 596 -7.01 -25.96 15.55
CA GLY A 596 -7.80 -26.77 14.65
C GLY A 596 -9.25 -27.02 15.03
N GLY A 597 -10.00 -27.65 14.15
CA GLY A 597 -11.36 -28.10 14.39
C GLY A 597 -12.28 -26.98 14.89
N SER A 598 -12.98 -27.23 15.99
CA SER A 598 -13.91 -26.24 16.57
C SER A 598 -13.23 -24.94 17.06
N ASN A 599 -11.91 -24.93 17.22
CA ASN A 599 -11.14 -23.75 17.61
C ASN A 599 -10.79 -22.84 16.43
N ALA A 600 -10.78 -23.34 15.19
CA ALA A 600 -10.45 -22.53 14.00
C ALA A 600 -11.36 -21.29 13.86
N ALA A 601 -12.68 -21.45 14.05
CA ALA A 601 -13.60 -20.31 14.02
C ALA A 601 -13.34 -19.30 15.15
N ARG A 602 -12.93 -19.79 16.34
CA ARG A 602 -12.57 -18.93 17.48
C ARG A 602 -11.27 -18.17 17.23
N ALA A 603 -10.27 -18.83 16.65
CA ALA A 603 -9.01 -18.21 16.27
C ALA A 603 -9.23 -17.10 15.21
N ARG A 604 -10.08 -17.33 14.21
CA ARG A 604 -10.47 -16.31 13.23
C ARG A 604 -11.18 -15.11 13.87
N LEU A 605 -12.10 -15.38 14.81
CA LEU A 605 -12.80 -14.31 15.52
C LEU A 605 -11.83 -13.46 16.34
N LEU A 606 -10.89 -14.11 17.03
CA LEU A 606 -9.82 -13.39 17.75
C LEU A 606 -8.98 -12.57 16.81
N GLY A 607 -8.53 -13.16 15.70
CA GLY A 607 -7.75 -12.47 14.68
C GLY A 607 -8.47 -11.24 14.11
N SER A 608 -9.78 -11.39 13.83
CA SER A 608 -10.60 -10.27 13.36
C SER A 608 -10.66 -9.13 14.37
N HIS A 609 -10.88 -9.42 15.67
CA HIS A 609 -10.95 -8.36 16.68
C HIS A 609 -9.60 -7.68 16.93
N LEU A 610 -8.49 -8.44 16.87
CA LEU A 610 -7.14 -7.88 16.96
C LEU A 610 -6.83 -6.97 15.76
N ALA A 611 -7.13 -7.43 14.54
CA ALA A 611 -6.92 -6.63 13.33
C ALA A 611 -7.76 -5.33 13.32
N HIS A 612 -9.03 -5.40 13.74
CA HIS A 612 -9.87 -4.21 13.84
C HIS A 612 -9.39 -3.23 14.92
N LEU A 613 -8.90 -3.72 16.06
CA LEU A 613 -8.26 -2.87 17.06
C LEU A 613 -6.98 -2.25 16.50
N GLY A 614 -6.18 -3.07 15.79
CA GLY A 614 -4.93 -2.64 15.17
C GLY A 614 -5.13 -1.52 14.16
N ILE A 615 -6.11 -1.66 13.25
CA ILE A 615 -6.36 -0.60 12.24
C ILE A 615 -6.85 0.70 12.89
N LEU A 616 -7.65 0.64 13.95
CA LEU A 616 -8.07 1.86 14.66
C LEU A 616 -6.89 2.55 15.34
N LEU A 617 -6.00 1.81 16.00
CA LEU A 617 -4.81 2.38 16.63
C LEU A 617 -3.86 2.98 15.58
N LEU A 618 -3.62 2.25 14.48
CA LEU A 618 -2.80 2.73 13.38
C LEU A 618 -3.36 4.03 12.81
N LEU A 619 -4.68 4.10 12.55
CA LEU A 619 -5.31 5.29 12.00
C LEU A 619 -5.31 6.47 12.98
N VAL A 620 -5.45 6.23 14.29
CA VAL A 620 -5.28 7.30 15.30
C VAL A 620 -3.86 7.84 15.27
N GLY A 621 -2.85 6.95 15.28
CA GLY A 621 -1.45 7.34 15.14
C GLY A 621 -1.19 8.06 13.81
N HIS A 622 -1.75 7.58 12.70
CA HIS A 622 -1.61 8.21 11.37
C HIS A 622 -2.13 9.65 11.37
N VAL A 623 -3.33 9.89 11.88
CA VAL A 623 -3.89 11.24 11.93
C VAL A 623 -3.00 12.18 12.75
N LEU A 624 -2.49 11.70 13.88
CA LEU A 624 -1.64 12.52 14.77
C LEU A 624 -0.26 12.81 14.15
N THR A 625 0.35 11.84 13.43
CA THR A 625 1.72 11.97 12.92
C THR A 625 1.81 12.39 11.46
N THR A 626 0.71 12.38 10.72
CA THR A 626 0.70 12.68 9.28
C THR A 626 -0.34 13.73 8.92
N THR A 627 -1.61 13.55 9.28
CA THR A 627 -2.66 14.53 8.94
C THR A 627 -2.49 15.86 9.69
N MET A 628 -2.15 15.81 10.98
CA MET A 628 -2.00 16.99 11.83
C MET A 628 -0.67 17.74 11.62
N LEU A 629 0.36 17.08 11.09
CA LEU A 629 1.70 17.63 10.93
C LEU A 629 1.91 18.07 9.48
N ASP A 630 2.34 19.30 9.25
CA ASP A 630 2.81 19.77 7.94
C ASP A 630 4.34 19.72 7.83
N ARG A 631 4.85 18.64 7.31
CA ARG A 631 6.30 18.44 7.14
C ARG A 631 6.96 19.43 6.18
N SER A 632 6.17 20.22 5.45
CA SER A 632 6.68 21.29 4.58
C SER A 632 6.70 22.66 5.28
N ASP A 633 6.19 22.77 6.51
CA ASP A 633 6.18 24.03 7.24
C ASP A 633 7.60 24.42 7.65
N PRO A 634 8.06 25.64 7.30
CA PRO A 634 9.40 26.11 7.67
C PRO A 634 9.66 26.21 9.18
N SER A 635 8.61 26.21 10.02
CA SER A 635 8.75 26.28 11.48
C SER A 635 9.47 25.07 12.08
N HIS A 636 9.47 23.93 11.36
CA HIS A 636 10.20 22.74 11.77
C HIS A 636 11.72 22.86 11.57
N LEU A 637 12.18 23.82 10.76
CA LEU A 637 13.59 24.09 10.56
C LEU A 637 14.11 25.02 11.67
N VAL A 638 14.87 24.45 12.58
CA VAL A 638 15.40 25.16 13.77
C VAL A 638 16.89 25.36 13.61
N THR A 639 17.38 26.56 13.93
CA THR A 639 18.82 26.85 14.04
C THR A 639 19.24 26.73 15.50
N LEU A 640 20.18 25.85 15.77
CA LEU A 640 20.79 25.68 17.07
C LEU A 640 22.17 26.34 17.06
N GLU A 641 22.42 27.26 17.98
CA GLU A 641 23.74 27.88 18.17
C GLU A 641 24.56 27.10 19.19
N ARG A 642 25.87 27.04 18.99
CA ARG A 642 26.76 26.28 19.84
C ARG A 642 26.73 26.76 21.28
N ASP A 643 26.60 25.80 22.22
CA ASP A 643 26.55 26.03 23.67
C ASP A 643 25.39 26.98 24.11
N GLN A 644 24.40 27.22 23.25
CA GLN A 644 23.21 27.98 23.58
C GLN A 644 22.01 27.08 23.72
N VAL A 645 21.18 27.38 24.72
CA VAL A 645 19.94 26.65 24.97
C VAL A 645 18.85 27.14 24.00
N THR A 646 18.27 26.22 23.27
CA THR A 646 17.07 26.41 22.44
C THR A 646 15.93 25.61 23.04
N GLU A 647 14.84 26.27 23.43
CA GLU A 647 13.66 25.58 23.96
C GLU A 647 12.81 24.98 22.81
N HIS A 648 12.47 23.69 22.94
CA HIS A 648 11.59 22.98 22.03
C HIS A 648 10.67 22.01 22.80
N GLU A 649 9.36 22.21 22.73
CA GLU A 649 8.34 21.36 23.37
C GLU A 649 8.61 21.02 24.87
N GLY A 650 9.14 21.99 25.60
CA GLY A 650 9.47 21.85 27.01
C GLY A 650 10.75 21.07 27.30
N TYR A 651 11.60 20.89 26.30
CA TYR A 651 12.99 20.43 26.39
C TYR A 651 13.93 21.57 26.02
N GLU A 652 15.10 21.54 26.61
CA GLU A 652 16.22 22.43 26.31
C GLU A 652 17.19 21.64 25.39
N MET A 653 17.38 22.12 24.16
CA MET A 653 18.31 21.54 23.18
C MET A 653 19.55 22.40 23.10
N VAL A 654 20.72 21.76 23.17
CA VAL A 654 22.03 22.41 23.10
C VAL A 654 22.89 21.75 22.05
N PHE A 655 23.26 22.48 21.01
CA PHE A 655 24.25 22.05 20.04
C PHE A 655 25.64 22.07 20.67
N VAL A 656 26.25 20.92 20.82
CA VAL A 656 27.57 20.77 21.51
C VAL A 656 28.72 20.86 20.51
N GLY A 657 28.57 20.29 19.33
CA GLY A 657 29.61 20.33 18.30
C GLY A 657 29.32 19.45 17.09
N ALA A 658 30.09 19.62 16.04
CA ALA A 658 30.09 18.77 14.87
C ALA A 658 31.20 17.72 15.01
N GLU A 659 30.97 16.53 14.47
CA GLU A 659 31.91 15.42 14.51
C GLU A 659 32.10 14.77 13.14
N MET A 660 33.27 14.22 12.94
CA MET A 660 33.56 13.34 11.81
C MET A 660 34.23 12.06 12.32
N VAL A 661 33.64 10.94 11.92
CA VAL A 661 34.21 9.63 12.25
C VAL A 661 34.53 8.90 10.94
N ALA A 662 35.78 8.59 10.71
CA ALA A 662 36.20 7.81 9.55
C ALA A 662 35.84 6.33 9.75
N SER A 663 35.62 5.62 8.66
CA SER A 663 35.15 4.21 8.71
C SER A 663 36.20 3.23 9.32
N ASP A 664 37.45 3.63 9.44
CA ASP A 664 38.54 2.86 10.10
C ASP A 664 38.74 3.23 11.59
N HIS A 665 37.96 4.19 12.11
CA HIS A 665 38.04 4.60 13.51
C HIS A 665 37.20 3.65 14.41
N GLU A 666 37.66 3.46 15.65
CA GLU A 666 37.01 2.55 16.62
C GLU A 666 35.59 3.00 17.05
N ASP A 667 35.30 4.29 16.94
CA ASP A 667 33.99 4.87 17.25
C ASP A 667 33.03 4.84 16.05
N TYR A 668 33.40 4.25 14.90
CA TYR A 668 32.54 4.12 13.75
C TYR A 668 31.57 2.95 13.93
N ASP A 669 30.34 3.27 14.25
CA ASP A 669 29.32 2.28 14.65
C ASP A 669 28.42 1.79 13.48
N TYR A 670 28.78 2.16 12.25
CA TYR A 670 28.00 1.79 11.06
C TYR A 670 28.65 0.63 10.30
N SER A 671 27.81 -0.24 9.75
CA SER A 671 28.26 -1.41 8.97
C SER A 671 28.62 -1.08 7.52
N VAL A 672 28.32 0.14 7.06
CA VAL A 672 28.51 0.63 5.67
C VAL A 672 28.92 2.09 5.68
N GLY A 673 29.41 2.56 4.53
CA GLY A 673 29.88 3.93 4.34
C GLY A 673 31.40 4.06 4.60
N ASP A 674 31.97 5.15 4.13
CA ASP A 674 33.41 5.48 4.22
C ASP A 674 33.69 6.51 5.33
N GLY A 675 32.63 6.97 6.00
CA GLY A 675 32.69 7.88 7.14
C GLY A 675 31.34 8.44 7.52
N PHE A 676 31.25 9.00 8.70
CA PHE A 676 30.09 9.71 9.23
C PHE A 676 30.45 11.17 9.49
N VAL A 677 29.55 12.07 9.14
CA VAL A 677 29.61 13.49 9.48
C VAL A 677 28.29 13.86 10.13
N GLY A 678 28.35 14.37 11.35
CA GLY A 678 27.14 14.69 12.09
C GLY A 678 27.35 15.79 13.12
N VAL A 679 26.31 15.99 13.90
CA VAL A 679 26.28 16.96 14.98
C VAL A 679 25.80 16.30 16.26
N SER A 680 26.31 16.74 17.40
CA SER A 680 25.88 16.26 18.71
C SER A 680 25.00 17.32 19.37
N ILE A 681 23.78 16.92 19.75
CA ILE A 681 22.76 17.77 20.37
C ILE A 681 22.35 17.13 21.68
N GLU A 682 22.67 17.82 22.79
CA GLU A 682 22.20 17.42 24.12
C GLU A 682 20.77 17.88 24.34
N VAL A 683 19.93 17.00 24.86
CA VAL A 683 18.55 17.27 25.20
C VAL A 683 18.38 17.21 26.72
N TRP A 684 18.03 18.35 27.30
CA TRP A 684 17.91 18.53 28.75
C TRP A 684 16.46 18.78 29.14
N LYS A 685 16.09 18.39 30.34
CA LYS A 685 14.81 18.71 30.95
C LYS A 685 14.94 18.91 32.46
N ASP A 686 14.45 20.02 32.98
CA ASP A 686 14.52 20.35 34.41
C ASP A 686 15.95 20.27 34.96
N GLY A 687 16.96 20.53 34.13
CA GLY A 687 18.38 20.47 34.50
C GLY A 687 19.00 19.06 34.51
N GLU A 688 18.29 18.05 33.99
CA GLU A 688 18.78 16.69 33.82
C GLU A 688 18.97 16.38 32.33
N LEU A 689 20.13 15.81 31.96
CA LEU A 689 20.39 15.33 30.60
C LEU A 689 19.53 14.09 30.34
N ILE A 690 18.62 14.21 29.36
CA ILE A 690 17.67 13.15 29.01
C ILE A 690 18.24 12.27 27.90
N ASP A 691 18.84 12.89 26.88
CA ASP A 691 19.36 12.19 25.69
C ASP A 691 20.45 13.00 25.01
N THR A 692 21.21 12.34 24.13
CA THR A 692 22.16 13.00 23.21
C THR A 692 21.88 12.48 21.82
N LEU A 693 21.45 13.38 20.92
CA LEU A 693 21.08 13.06 19.55
C LEU A 693 22.23 13.40 18.61
N ASN A 694 22.52 12.47 17.69
CA ASN A 694 23.60 12.59 16.72
C ASN A 694 23.08 12.47 15.27
N PRO A 695 22.23 13.39 14.80
CA PRO A 695 21.80 13.39 13.40
C PRO A 695 22.98 13.77 12.50
N GLY A 696 23.05 13.14 11.33
CA GLY A 696 24.17 13.36 10.43
C GLY A 696 23.99 12.73 9.07
N MET A 697 25.11 12.39 8.43
CA MET A 697 25.17 11.76 7.12
C MET A 697 26.26 10.72 7.08
N LEU A 698 25.95 9.58 6.50
CA LEU A 698 26.97 8.63 6.03
C LEU A 698 27.48 9.05 4.65
N ARG A 699 28.78 9.04 4.52
CA ARG A 699 29.51 9.31 3.29
C ARG A 699 29.80 7.99 2.57
N PHE A 700 29.70 8.01 1.23
CA PHE A 700 30.04 6.91 0.35
C PHE A 700 30.91 7.43 -0.79
N ASP A 701 32.16 6.97 -0.84
CA ASP A 701 33.15 7.37 -1.83
C ASP A 701 33.06 6.46 -3.06
N SER A 702 32.43 6.95 -4.14
CA SER A 702 32.33 6.20 -5.37
C SER A 702 33.69 5.98 -6.04
N PRO A 703 33.91 4.83 -6.68
CA PRO A 703 35.10 4.59 -7.52
C PRO A 703 35.31 5.63 -8.64
N SER A 704 34.25 6.32 -9.03
CA SER A 704 34.30 7.44 -10.00
C SER A 704 34.82 8.75 -9.42
N GLY A 705 35.07 8.81 -8.11
CA GLY A 705 35.48 10.02 -7.38
C GLY A 705 34.29 10.92 -6.96
N ALA A 706 33.06 10.50 -7.20
CA ALA A 706 31.89 11.19 -6.67
C ALA A 706 31.70 10.80 -5.19
N ILE A 707 31.29 11.76 -4.36
CA ILE A 707 30.90 11.53 -2.98
C ILE A 707 29.38 11.50 -2.95
N ASN A 708 28.81 10.37 -2.54
CA ASN A 708 27.39 10.22 -2.26
C ASN A 708 27.18 10.30 -0.75
N SER A 709 26.00 10.67 -0.33
CA SER A 709 25.62 10.71 1.09
C SER A 709 24.25 10.11 1.31
N ARG A 710 24.04 9.62 2.54
CA ARG A 710 22.75 9.20 3.05
C ARG A 710 22.56 9.86 4.41
N SER A 711 21.38 10.44 4.62
CA SER A 711 21.01 11.00 5.90
C SER A 711 20.92 9.91 6.97
N GLU A 712 21.41 10.24 8.15
CA GLU A 712 21.22 9.44 9.37
C GLU A 712 20.38 10.27 10.32
N VAL A 713 19.11 9.83 10.44
CA VAL A 713 18.10 10.47 11.28
C VAL A 713 18.25 9.96 12.70
N ASP A 714 18.30 10.86 13.68
CA ASP A 714 18.29 10.43 15.07
C ASP A 714 16.97 10.79 15.76
N ARG A 715 16.62 10.08 16.83
CA ARG A 715 15.32 10.20 17.48
C ARG A 715 15.38 10.01 18.99
N MET A 716 14.66 10.86 19.70
CA MET A 716 14.36 10.67 21.11
C MET A 716 12.97 10.05 21.27
N SER A 717 12.90 8.85 21.87
CA SER A 717 11.63 8.17 22.12
C SER A 717 11.02 8.60 23.44
N ARG A 718 9.80 9.13 23.40
CA ARG A 718 9.02 9.57 24.57
C ARG A 718 7.76 8.71 24.71
N LEU A 719 7.14 8.74 25.89
CA LEU A 719 5.90 7.99 26.12
C LEU A 719 4.76 8.46 25.18
N SER A 720 4.73 9.73 24.80
CA SER A 720 3.73 10.32 23.90
C SER A 720 3.99 9.99 22.41
N GLY A 721 5.20 9.62 22.06
CA GLY A 721 5.67 9.41 20.68
C GLY A 721 7.14 9.81 20.54
N ASP A 722 7.65 9.82 19.34
CA ASP A 722 9.05 10.11 19.04
C ASP A 722 9.22 11.59 18.65
N THR A 723 10.36 12.18 19.00
CA THR A 723 10.88 13.40 18.39
C THR A 723 12.01 13.01 17.46
N ILE A 724 11.89 13.33 16.17
CA ILE A 724 12.88 13.05 15.13
C ILE A 724 13.67 14.31 14.86
N VAL A 725 14.98 14.17 14.79
CA VAL A 725 15.91 15.26 14.43
C VAL A 725 16.67 14.86 13.17
N ILE A 726 16.65 15.73 12.17
CA ILE A 726 17.27 15.52 10.87
C ILE A 726 18.20 16.68 10.58
N LEU A 727 19.44 16.41 10.20
CA LEU A 727 20.35 17.44 9.77
C LEU A 727 19.91 18.04 8.43
N ASP A 728 19.85 19.39 8.33
CA ASP A 728 19.46 20.05 7.09
C ASP A 728 20.46 19.76 5.96
N LEU A 729 19.98 19.10 4.90
CA LEU A 729 20.79 18.73 3.75
C LEU A 729 21.44 19.93 3.04
N ALA A 730 20.82 21.12 3.09
CA ALA A 730 21.42 22.29 2.50
C ALA A 730 22.70 22.74 3.22
N GLN A 731 22.77 22.52 4.54
CA GLN A 731 23.95 22.80 5.34
C GLN A 731 25.00 21.67 5.31
N SER A 732 24.61 20.49 4.90
CA SER A 732 25.49 19.33 4.88
C SER A 732 26.72 19.52 4.01
N ASN A 733 26.61 20.26 2.90
CA ASN A 733 27.75 20.61 2.05
C ASN A 733 28.72 21.58 2.73
N ASP A 734 28.21 22.47 3.59
CA ASP A 734 29.04 23.41 4.34
C ASP A 734 29.81 22.65 5.42
N LEU A 735 29.16 21.72 6.13
CA LEU A 735 29.79 20.82 7.09
C LEU A 735 30.83 19.92 6.41
N LEU A 736 30.54 19.37 5.23
CA LEU A 736 31.50 18.59 4.46
C LEU A 736 32.71 19.43 4.06
N SER A 737 32.49 20.71 3.71
CA SER A 737 33.58 21.64 3.36
C SER A 737 34.43 21.98 4.57
N SER A 738 33.86 22.27 5.73
CA SER A 738 34.53 22.50 7.00
C SER A 738 35.34 21.27 7.43
N MET A 739 34.78 20.09 7.20
CA MET A 739 35.48 18.81 7.42
C MET A 739 36.76 18.68 6.59
N ILE A 740 36.66 18.97 5.27
CA ILE A 740 37.79 18.88 4.36
C ILE A 740 38.90 19.87 4.75
N LEU A 741 38.54 21.03 5.30
CA LEU A 741 39.45 22.05 5.77
C LEU A 741 39.98 21.77 7.18
N GLY A 742 39.37 20.85 7.93
CA GLY A 742 39.77 20.56 9.32
C GLY A 742 39.19 21.56 10.34
N ASP A 743 38.18 22.32 9.98
CA ASP A 743 37.66 23.44 10.76
C ASP A 743 36.29 23.11 11.42
N LEU A 744 36.03 21.86 11.76
CA LEU A 744 34.76 21.42 12.41
C LEU A 744 34.54 22.09 13.78
N ASP A 745 35.62 22.43 14.47
CA ASP A 745 35.56 23.16 15.73
C ASP A 745 35.08 24.61 15.59
N GLU A 746 35.10 25.17 14.38
CA GLU A 746 34.66 26.53 14.07
C GLU A 746 33.16 26.60 13.70
N VAL A 747 32.44 25.46 13.66
CA VAL A 747 30.99 25.45 13.37
C VAL A 747 30.27 26.05 14.58
N GLU A 748 29.76 27.28 14.44
CA GLU A 748 29.06 28.01 15.50
C GLU A 748 27.57 27.74 15.57
N SER A 749 26.94 27.27 14.46
CA SER A 749 25.51 26.98 14.40
C SER A 749 25.18 25.85 13.45
N VAL A 750 24.11 25.16 13.73
CA VAL A 750 23.58 24.08 12.89
C VAL A 750 22.09 24.24 12.65
N ARG A 751 21.64 23.91 11.46
CA ARG A 751 20.20 23.82 11.15
C ARG A 751 19.77 22.38 11.16
N VAL A 752 18.69 22.12 11.89
CA VAL A 752 18.07 20.81 11.98
C VAL A 752 16.57 20.93 11.76
N THR A 753 15.99 19.92 11.16
CA THR A 753 14.53 19.79 11.08
C THR A 753 14.08 18.91 12.24
N ILE A 754 13.11 19.39 13.02
CA ILE A 754 12.60 18.68 14.19
C ILE A 754 11.13 18.38 13.99
N TYR A 755 10.75 17.10 14.11
CA TYR A 755 9.37 16.64 14.02
C TYR A 755 8.96 15.92 15.32
N ASP A 756 7.88 16.40 15.95
CA ASP A 756 7.27 15.76 17.10
C ASP A 756 6.13 14.85 16.67
N LEU A 757 6.38 13.56 16.64
CA LEU A 757 5.45 12.53 16.15
C LEU A 757 4.64 11.94 17.30
N GLN A 758 3.74 12.74 17.89
CA GLN A 758 2.86 12.28 18.95
C GLN A 758 1.95 11.15 18.45
N GLY A 759 1.96 10.02 19.16
CA GLY A 759 1.18 8.84 18.77
C GLY A 759 1.89 7.89 17.79
N SER A 760 3.16 8.08 17.44
CA SER A 760 3.94 7.16 16.60
C SER A 760 3.89 5.71 17.09
N HIS A 761 3.92 5.48 18.40
CA HIS A 761 3.80 4.15 18.99
C HIS A 761 2.47 3.43 18.67
N LEU A 762 1.38 4.21 18.46
CA LEU A 762 0.09 3.64 18.07
C LEU A 762 0.12 3.07 16.65
N VAL A 763 0.92 3.66 15.76
CA VAL A 763 1.14 3.15 14.39
C VAL A 763 1.76 1.75 14.47
N TRP A 764 2.86 1.62 15.22
CA TRP A 764 3.60 0.35 15.29
C TRP A 764 2.84 -0.73 16.07
N LEU A 765 2.16 -0.35 17.16
CA LEU A 765 1.27 -1.26 17.88
C LEU A 765 0.10 -1.70 17.00
N GLY A 766 -0.51 -0.77 16.27
CA GLY A 766 -1.60 -1.06 15.35
C GLY A 766 -1.18 -2.03 14.26
N TRP A 767 -0.05 -1.77 13.60
CA TRP A 767 0.54 -2.65 12.60
C TRP A 767 0.80 -4.06 13.14
N SER A 768 1.40 -4.16 14.33
CA SER A 768 1.66 -5.45 15.00
C SER A 768 0.38 -6.25 15.25
N LEU A 769 -0.70 -5.59 15.68
CA LEU A 769 -1.99 -6.23 15.92
C LEU A 769 -2.66 -6.69 14.62
N ILE A 770 -2.51 -5.95 13.52
CA ILE A 770 -3.01 -6.36 12.20
C ILE A 770 -2.27 -7.62 11.73
N MET A 771 -0.95 -7.69 11.89
CA MET A 771 -0.15 -8.87 11.56
C MET A 771 -0.59 -10.10 12.38
N LEU A 772 -0.73 -9.95 13.69
CA LEU A 772 -1.19 -11.05 14.58
C LEU A 772 -2.60 -11.50 14.19
N GLY A 773 -3.47 -10.56 13.85
CA GLY A 773 -4.82 -10.86 13.35
C GLY A 773 -4.82 -11.62 12.03
N GLY A 774 -4.01 -11.19 11.08
CA GLY A 774 -3.81 -11.85 9.78
C GLY A 774 -3.24 -13.26 9.93
N LEU A 775 -2.25 -13.43 10.81
CA LEU A 775 -1.66 -14.74 11.11
C LEU A 775 -2.69 -15.70 11.70
N ALA A 776 -3.48 -15.26 12.66
CA ALA A 776 -4.55 -16.09 13.25
C ALA A 776 -5.59 -16.49 12.20
N ALA A 777 -5.95 -15.59 11.29
CA ALA A 777 -6.87 -15.86 10.20
C ALA A 777 -6.31 -16.85 9.17
N LEU A 778 -5.02 -16.77 8.84
CA LEU A 778 -4.36 -17.67 7.90
C LEU A 778 -4.20 -19.09 8.49
N LEU A 779 -3.69 -19.22 9.70
CA LEU A 779 -3.49 -20.52 10.37
C LEU A 779 -4.81 -21.28 10.54
N SER A 780 -5.88 -20.59 10.91
CA SER A 780 -7.22 -21.18 11.04
C SER A 780 -7.85 -21.61 9.70
N SER A 781 -7.35 -21.14 8.57
CA SER A 781 -7.84 -21.54 7.24
C SER A 781 -7.24 -22.86 6.76
N ARG A 782 -6.02 -23.17 7.20
CA ARG A 782 -5.28 -24.36 6.78
C ARG A 782 -5.92 -25.66 7.24
N GLU A 783 -6.54 -25.66 8.41
CA GLU A 783 -7.08 -26.87 9.03
C GLU A 783 -8.51 -27.21 8.59
N MET A 784 -9.30 -26.23 8.13
CA MET A 784 -10.63 -26.52 7.60
C MET A 784 -10.59 -27.30 6.27
N SER A 785 -9.52 -27.16 5.49
CA SER A 785 -9.35 -27.91 4.24
C SER A 785 -8.90 -29.36 4.45
N VAL A 786 -8.50 -29.74 5.65
CA VAL A 786 -8.05 -31.11 6.00
C VAL A 786 -9.19 -31.94 6.62
N GLU A 787 -10.23 -31.30 7.17
CA GLU A 787 -11.37 -32.00 7.78
C GLU A 787 -12.51 -32.31 6.77
N GLU A 788 -12.49 -31.73 5.56
CA GLU A 788 -13.48 -32.01 4.51
C GLU A 788 -13.02 -33.12 3.53
N GLU A 789 -11.82 -33.72 3.69
CA GLU A 789 -11.34 -34.93 3.02
C GLU A 789 -11.53 -36.15 3.94
#